data_a14b04158978add47885f6dcd9d82648
#
_entry.id   a14b04158978add47885f6dcd9d82648
#
_cell.length_a   1.000
_cell.length_b   1.000
_cell.length_c   1.000
_cell.angle_alpha   90.00
_cell.angle_beta   90.00
_cell.angle_gamma   90.00
#
_symmetry.space_group_name_H-M   'P 1'
#
loop_
_entity.id
_entity.type
_entity.pdbx_description
1 polymer ?
#
loop_
_entity_poly.entity_id
_entity_poly.type
_entity_poly.pdbx_seq_one_letter_code
_entity_poly.pdbx_strand_id
1 'polypeptide(L)'
;MSASPSTAPVGSVPSHARVVVIGGGVFGCSVAYHLAHMGCRDVVLLERHQLTAGTTWHSAGLMVTFGSTSETSTEFRKYTRDLYARLEAETGLSTGFKPVGFIECAIDAGRLEEYRRVSTFNRYCGIDVQEISAREVQTLFPVARTDDILAGFYVKEDGRVNPVDVTMALAAGARMQGATLLEGVEATGLLSANGAVTGVRTSAGDITCEMVINCGGAWGRELGVQAGVNVPLQAAEHYYLLTEEIEGVSKSWPVLEDPASYGYFREEGGGLMIGLFEPVCAPWRIEGMPTDFAFGEIAPDWERVGGYIETAMQRVPISLTTGVRKLFCGPESVTPDLKPCLGEAPELRNYFVAAGLNSIGILTGGGVGRAMAHWMLNGRPDCDMTGFHLDRLHRYQANPEYRRTRTVESLGLVYQTHYPNRSMTTARGAKRAAIHDRLAARGAWFKDVSGWEGADWYTADGRPPEPEPLTFGRPRSWDNWKAEHDACRTGVILMDMSFMAKFLVQGRDAGRVLNWISANDVDGASGRTTYTQWLNEGGTLEADLTVTKFEPGFAGTSGEQAYMVIASDTAHRHVLTWIRRHTPDDAHCIATDVTSAYAQINVQGPRSRELLQRLTSADLSNAAFPFRAARDIDIGFARVLLVRITYLGELGYELYIPAEQAVHVYDLLVDAGRDLGLRHAGLKALASLRMEKGYRDYGHDIDNTDSPLEVGLGFALNLRKPGGFLGKDAVLAKKAAGIRKQLVQILVKDPEPLLFHAEVVRRDGVEMGYVRAASYGHTLGGAVGLAMIERADATIDQAWLDAGRWDVEIAGRRYPAVASLAPLYDPAMARIKA
;
A
#
# COMPACT_ATOMS: atom_id res chain seq x y z
N MET A 1 34.88 -20.86 32.60
CA MET A 1 33.88 -21.62 33.36
C MET A 1 32.53 -21.29 32.73
N SER A 2 31.97 -22.22 31.97
CA SER A 2 30.69 -22.08 31.31
C SER A 2 29.59 -22.25 32.35
N ALA A 3 28.88 -21.18 32.64
CA ALA A 3 27.62 -21.26 33.41
C ALA A 3 26.54 -21.86 32.52
N SER A 4 26.07 -23.06 32.85
CA SER A 4 24.87 -23.64 32.26
C SER A 4 23.67 -22.72 32.55
N PRO A 5 22.79 -22.43 31.58
CA PRO A 5 21.58 -21.66 31.86
C PRO A 5 20.68 -22.42 32.82
N SER A 6 20.30 -21.76 33.91
CA SER A 6 19.30 -22.23 34.84
C SER A 6 17.95 -22.32 34.12
N THR A 7 17.50 -23.52 33.80
CA THR A 7 16.13 -23.79 33.39
C THR A 7 15.23 -23.68 34.62
N ALA A 8 14.64 -22.50 34.80
CA ALA A 8 13.47 -22.39 35.67
C ALA A 8 12.34 -23.26 35.02
N PRO A 9 11.55 -24.00 35.78
CA PRO A 9 10.47 -24.79 35.25
C PRO A 9 9.49 -23.87 34.52
N VAL A 10 9.24 -24.16 33.22
CA VAL A 10 8.22 -23.50 32.44
C VAL A 10 6.91 -23.62 33.20
N GLY A 11 6.37 -22.50 33.69
CA GLY A 11 5.06 -22.49 34.36
C GLY A 11 4.01 -23.04 33.37
N SER A 12 2.99 -23.74 33.90
CA SER A 12 1.90 -24.26 33.05
C SER A 12 1.29 -23.10 32.28
N VAL A 13 1.12 -23.26 30.94
CA VAL A 13 0.40 -22.28 30.10
C VAL A 13 -1.06 -22.19 30.57
N PRO A 14 -1.71 -21.03 30.49
CA PRO A 14 -3.13 -20.91 30.76
C PRO A 14 -3.92 -21.74 29.74
N SER A 15 -4.99 -22.37 30.16
CA SER A 15 -5.86 -23.18 29.28
C SER A 15 -6.65 -22.34 28.28
N HIS A 16 -6.80 -21.03 28.56
CA HIS A 16 -7.56 -20.10 27.74
C HIS A 16 -6.92 -18.70 27.74
N ALA A 17 -7.06 -17.98 26.62
CA ALA A 17 -6.78 -16.55 26.48
C ALA A 17 -7.79 -15.95 25.51
N ARG A 18 -8.11 -14.67 25.64
CA ARG A 18 -8.86 -13.98 24.60
C ARG A 18 -7.98 -13.77 23.36
N VAL A 19 -6.74 -13.33 23.56
CA VAL A 19 -5.77 -13.07 22.49
C VAL A 19 -4.46 -13.77 22.79
N VAL A 20 -3.94 -14.53 21.83
CA VAL A 20 -2.58 -15.05 21.87
C VAL A 20 -1.71 -14.26 20.90
N VAL A 21 -0.65 -13.64 21.39
CA VAL A 21 0.38 -12.94 20.63
C VAL A 21 1.57 -13.87 20.47
N ILE A 22 1.99 -14.17 19.24
CA ILE A 22 3.14 -15.05 18.95
C ILE A 22 4.35 -14.21 18.52
N GLY A 23 5.40 -14.21 19.34
CA GLY A 23 6.65 -13.49 19.13
C GLY A 23 6.88 -12.37 20.14
N GLY A 24 8.03 -12.40 20.82
CA GLY A 24 8.44 -11.48 21.90
C GLY A 24 9.37 -10.35 21.43
N GLY A 25 9.31 -9.99 20.15
CA GLY A 25 9.98 -8.80 19.63
C GLY A 25 9.20 -7.52 19.91
N VAL A 26 9.68 -6.38 19.39
CA VAL A 26 9.08 -5.05 19.61
C VAL A 26 7.59 -5.02 19.24
N PHE A 27 7.18 -5.71 18.16
CA PHE A 27 5.78 -5.73 17.72
C PHE A 27 4.89 -6.53 18.65
N GLY A 28 5.31 -7.75 19.01
CA GLY A 28 4.50 -8.56 19.93
C GLY A 28 4.34 -7.89 21.29
N CYS A 29 5.43 -7.33 21.84
CA CYS A 29 5.37 -6.59 23.10
C CYS A 29 4.52 -5.32 22.98
N SER A 30 4.58 -4.62 21.85
CA SER A 30 3.74 -3.43 21.57
C SER A 30 2.27 -3.79 21.43
N VAL A 31 1.93 -4.85 20.69
CA VAL A 31 0.55 -5.34 20.55
C VAL A 31 0.00 -5.75 21.93
N ALA A 32 0.76 -6.53 22.70
CA ALA A 32 0.35 -6.94 24.06
C ALA A 32 0.14 -5.74 24.99
N TYR A 33 1.05 -4.74 24.92
CA TYR A 33 0.92 -3.49 25.66
C TYR A 33 -0.38 -2.76 25.32
N HIS A 34 -0.66 -2.57 24.03
CA HIS A 34 -1.84 -1.81 23.59
C HIS A 34 -3.14 -2.56 23.83
N LEU A 35 -3.18 -3.88 23.61
CA LEU A 35 -4.35 -4.70 23.97
C LEU A 35 -4.70 -4.56 25.46
N ALA A 36 -3.69 -4.71 26.33
CA ALA A 36 -3.88 -4.58 27.76
C ALA A 36 -4.29 -3.14 28.15
N HIS A 37 -3.65 -2.14 27.57
CA HIS A 37 -3.96 -0.72 27.82
C HIS A 37 -5.38 -0.32 27.35
N MET A 38 -5.90 -0.96 26.27
CA MET A 38 -7.28 -0.81 25.80
C MET A 38 -8.29 -1.67 26.60
N GLY A 39 -7.86 -2.32 27.67
CA GLY A 39 -8.72 -3.06 28.59
C GLY A 39 -8.89 -4.55 28.29
N CYS A 40 -8.18 -5.10 27.32
CA CYS A 40 -8.13 -6.55 27.11
C CYS A 40 -7.15 -7.18 28.12
N ARG A 41 -7.68 -7.90 29.11
CA ARG A 41 -6.85 -8.46 30.20
C ARG A 41 -6.39 -9.90 29.93
N ASP A 42 -7.12 -10.66 29.17
CA ASP A 42 -6.81 -12.06 28.83
C ASP A 42 -5.90 -12.12 27.61
N VAL A 43 -4.73 -11.51 27.70
CA VAL A 43 -3.69 -11.49 26.66
C VAL A 43 -2.54 -12.38 27.09
N VAL A 44 -2.17 -13.34 26.23
CA VAL A 44 -0.98 -14.19 26.41
C VAL A 44 -0.01 -13.94 25.28
N LEU A 45 1.22 -13.54 25.60
CA LEU A 45 2.31 -13.48 24.64
C LEU A 45 3.22 -14.69 24.81
N LEU A 46 3.52 -15.34 23.71
CA LEU A 46 4.42 -16.49 23.62
C LEU A 46 5.72 -16.10 22.91
N GLU A 47 6.84 -16.33 23.57
CA GLU A 47 8.17 -16.23 22.97
C GLU A 47 8.90 -17.56 23.18
N ARG A 48 9.42 -18.14 22.08
CA ARG A 48 10.07 -19.47 22.13
C ARG A 48 11.43 -19.45 22.83
N HIS A 49 12.10 -18.29 22.87
CA HIS A 49 13.39 -18.09 23.55
C HIS A 49 13.24 -17.04 24.65
N GLN A 50 13.83 -15.87 24.44
CA GLN A 50 13.74 -14.72 25.32
C GLN A 50 13.18 -13.53 24.54
N LEU A 51 12.56 -12.61 25.25
CA LEU A 51 12.13 -11.35 24.62
C LEU A 51 13.30 -10.70 23.90
N THR A 52 13.04 -10.11 22.75
CA THR A 52 14.01 -9.45 21.85
C THR A 52 14.95 -10.35 21.06
N ALA A 53 14.99 -11.65 21.31
CA ALA A 53 16.00 -12.58 20.74
C ALA A 53 16.03 -12.69 19.20
N GLY A 54 14.98 -12.22 18.50
CA GLY A 54 14.90 -12.18 17.04
C GLY A 54 15.68 -11.01 16.45
N THR A 55 15.06 -10.24 15.54
CA THR A 55 15.71 -9.10 14.88
C THR A 55 15.75 -7.82 15.75
N THR A 56 14.97 -7.75 16.81
CA THR A 56 14.86 -6.55 17.65
C THR A 56 16.18 -6.15 18.32
N TRP A 57 16.92 -7.11 18.89
CA TRP A 57 18.11 -6.82 19.70
C TRP A 57 19.24 -6.13 18.94
N HIS A 58 19.36 -6.40 17.65
CA HIS A 58 20.43 -5.85 16.81
C HIS A 58 20.00 -4.65 15.95
N SER A 59 18.77 -4.18 16.10
CA SER A 59 18.30 -3.02 15.36
C SER A 59 19.09 -1.75 15.71
N ALA A 60 19.30 -0.88 14.73
CA ALA A 60 20.08 0.35 14.91
C ALA A 60 19.41 1.38 15.86
N GLY A 61 18.13 1.23 16.15
CA GLY A 61 17.42 2.09 17.09
C GLY A 61 17.19 3.52 16.62
N LEU A 62 17.10 3.72 15.30
CA LEU A 62 16.82 5.04 14.73
C LEU A 62 15.38 5.44 15.00
N MET A 63 15.15 6.70 15.37
CA MET A 63 13.84 7.32 15.53
C MET A 63 13.75 8.49 14.59
N VAL A 64 13.15 8.27 13.42
CA VAL A 64 12.95 9.26 12.37
C VAL A 64 11.47 9.35 12.03
N THR A 65 10.89 10.55 12.16
CA THR A 65 9.49 10.81 11.82
C THR A 65 9.34 11.34 10.40
N PHE A 66 10.37 11.96 9.86
CA PHE A 66 10.45 12.46 8.49
C PHE A 66 10.54 11.32 7.45
N GLY A 67 10.22 11.59 6.20
CA GLY A 67 10.52 10.73 5.06
C GLY A 67 9.34 9.96 4.48
N SER A 68 8.11 10.07 5.03
CA SER A 68 6.92 9.38 4.49
C SER A 68 5.92 10.35 3.87
N THR A 69 5.34 9.94 2.74
CA THR A 69 4.17 10.59 2.11
C THR A 69 2.84 9.91 2.48
N SER A 70 2.86 8.85 3.27
CA SER A 70 1.66 8.20 3.81
C SER A 70 1.30 8.83 5.17
N GLU A 71 0.08 9.32 5.31
CA GLU A 71 -0.44 9.84 6.58
C GLU A 71 -0.37 8.77 7.68
N THR A 72 -0.84 7.56 7.40
CA THR A 72 -0.80 6.44 8.36
C THR A 72 0.63 6.10 8.81
N SER A 73 1.57 6.02 7.87
CA SER A 73 2.99 5.76 8.22
C SER A 73 3.58 6.89 9.05
N THR A 74 3.26 8.15 8.72
CA THR A 74 3.71 9.34 9.48
C THR A 74 3.13 9.33 10.90
N GLU A 75 1.84 9.04 11.05
CA GLU A 75 1.20 8.94 12.36
C GLU A 75 1.74 7.76 13.19
N PHE A 76 2.05 6.61 12.55
CA PHE A 76 2.72 5.50 13.24
C PHE A 76 4.07 5.92 13.82
N ARG A 77 4.88 6.64 13.06
CA ARG A 77 6.19 7.14 13.50
C ARG A 77 6.07 8.16 14.64
N LYS A 78 5.21 9.16 14.49
CA LYS A 78 4.94 10.17 15.55
C LYS A 78 4.46 9.53 16.84
N TYR A 79 3.42 8.69 16.74
CA TYR A 79 2.89 7.99 17.90
C TYR A 79 3.95 7.14 18.60
N THR A 80 4.80 6.46 17.83
CA THR A 80 5.88 5.61 18.35
C THR A 80 6.91 6.44 19.11
N ARG A 81 7.38 7.55 18.52
CA ARG A 81 8.32 8.48 19.17
C ARG A 81 7.75 8.97 20.53
N ASP A 82 6.53 9.45 20.48
CA ASP A 82 5.87 10.02 21.66
C ASP A 82 5.57 8.95 22.73
N LEU A 83 5.25 7.71 22.31
CA LEU A 83 5.11 6.57 23.21
C LEU A 83 6.44 6.25 23.90
N TYR A 84 7.53 6.11 23.15
CA TYR A 84 8.83 5.75 23.70
C TYR A 84 9.39 6.82 24.65
N ALA A 85 9.07 8.09 24.39
CA ALA A 85 9.45 9.19 25.28
C ALA A 85 8.74 9.13 26.66
N ARG A 86 7.51 8.57 26.72
CA ARG A 86 6.74 8.51 27.97
C ARG A 86 6.81 7.16 28.69
N LEU A 87 7.22 6.08 28.03
CA LEU A 87 7.22 4.72 28.60
C LEU A 87 8.06 4.59 29.86
N GLU A 88 9.18 5.31 30.00
CA GLU A 88 10.00 5.30 31.21
C GLU A 88 9.22 5.82 32.41
N ALA A 89 8.45 6.88 32.23
CA ALA A 89 7.59 7.43 33.30
C ALA A 89 6.43 6.48 33.66
N GLU A 90 5.91 5.74 32.68
CA GLU A 90 4.82 4.80 32.88
C GLU A 90 5.26 3.49 33.55
N THR A 91 6.43 2.98 33.19
CA THR A 91 6.87 1.62 33.54
C THR A 91 8.03 1.56 34.52
N GLY A 92 8.73 2.68 34.74
CA GLY A 92 9.97 2.73 35.48
C GLY A 92 11.19 2.14 34.82
N LEU A 93 11.06 1.72 33.50
CA LEU A 93 12.15 1.18 32.70
C LEU A 93 12.55 2.17 31.61
N SER A 94 13.86 2.44 31.52
CA SER A 94 14.38 3.31 30.48
C SER A 94 14.12 2.73 29.10
N THR A 95 13.83 3.58 28.11
CA THR A 95 13.75 3.24 26.70
C THR A 95 15.05 3.55 25.97
N GLY A 96 16.00 4.20 26.65
CA GLY A 96 17.21 4.74 26.03
C GLY A 96 16.92 5.83 24.98
N PHE A 97 15.71 6.42 25.01
CA PHE A 97 15.35 7.48 24.05
C PHE A 97 16.20 8.73 24.28
N LYS A 98 16.85 9.18 23.21
CA LYS A 98 17.65 10.39 23.16
C LYS A 98 17.18 11.27 22.01
N PRO A 99 16.44 12.34 22.29
CA PRO A 99 16.00 13.29 21.26
C PRO A 99 17.16 14.23 20.87
N VAL A 100 18.15 13.68 20.21
CA VAL A 100 19.37 14.39 19.77
C VAL A 100 19.22 15.05 18.39
N GLY A 101 18.11 14.81 17.74
CA GLY A 101 17.84 15.25 16.37
C GLY A 101 18.17 14.17 15.32
N PHE A 102 17.63 14.39 14.14
CA PHE A 102 17.86 13.56 12.96
C PHE A 102 18.01 14.46 11.72
N ILE A 103 19.02 14.23 10.90
CA ILE A 103 19.31 14.99 9.68
C ILE A 103 19.33 14.03 8.50
N GLU A 104 18.50 14.28 7.47
CA GLU A 104 18.60 13.61 6.17
C GLU A 104 19.23 14.55 5.14
N CYS A 105 20.25 14.08 4.42
CA CYS A 105 21.02 14.87 3.48
C CYS A 105 20.53 14.72 2.04
N ALA A 106 20.42 15.82 1.31
CA ALA A 106 20.20 15.87 -0.12
C ALA A 106 21.47 16.40 -0.81
N ILE A 107 22.05 15.57 -1.71
CA ILE A 107 23.28 15.95 -2.45
C ILE A 107 23.04 16.12 -3.96
N ASP A 108 21.85 15.77 -4.44
CA ASP A 108 21.44 15.96 -5.83
C ASP A 108 20.06 16.62 -5.93
N ALA A 109 19.75 17.15 -7.10
CA ALA A 109 18.52 17.90 -7.34
C ALA A 109 17.24 17.04 -7.20
N GLY A 110 17.32 15.75 -7.54
CA GLY A 110 16.17 14.84 -7.41
C GLY A 110 15.83 14.57 -5.96
N ARG A 111 16.83 14.27 -5.12
CA ARG A 111 16.65 14.09 -3.68
C ARG A 111 16.19 15.38 -3.00
N LEU A 112 16.73 16.52 -3.40
CA LEU A 112 16.31 17.81 -2.85
C LEU A 112 14.84 18.10 -3.16
N GLU A 113 14.39 17.83 -4.38
CA GLU A 113 12.99 17.98 -4.74
C GLU A 113 12.09 17.00 -3.96
N GLU A 114 12.48 15.73 -3.86
CA GLU A 114 11.76 14.74 -3.04
C GLU A 114 11.59 15.25 -1.61
N TYR A 115 12.67 15.62 -0.96
CA TYR A 115 12.63 16.03 0.45
C TYR A 115 11.86 17.32 0.68
N ARG A 116 11.85 18.25 -0.26
CA ARG A 116 10.98 19.43 -0.20
C ARG A 116 9.50 19.07 -0.31
N ARG A 117 9.13 18.12 -1.19
CA ARG A 117 7.75 17.61 -1.29
C ARG A 117 7.32 16.91 0.00
N VAL A 118 8.15 15.99 0.49
CA VAL A 118 7.90 15.25 1.74
C VAL A 118 7.85 16.18 2.94
N SER A 119 8.75 17.16 3.05
CA SER A 119 8.79 18.07 4.20
C SER A 119 7.53 18.94 4.32
N THR A 120 6.95 19.37 3.20
CA THR A 120 5.68 20.09 3.21
C THR A 120 4.56 19.25 3.79
N PHE A 121 4.43 18.01 3.34
CA PHE A 121 3.44 17.06 3.85
C PHE A 121 3.67 16.71 5.33
N ASN A 122 4.92 16.43 5.71
CA ASN A 122 5.23 16.09 7.09
C ASN A 122 4.99 17.26 8.04
N ARG A 123 5.22 18.51 7.63
CA ARG A 123 4.82 19.71 8.42
C ARG A 123 3.29 19.78 8.56
N TYR A 124 2.54 19.52 7.50
CA TYR A 124 1.07 19.39 7.58
C TYR A 124 0.65 18.31 8.59
N CYS A 125 1.34 17.18 8.66
CA CYS A 125 1.14 16.14 9.68
C CYS A 125 1.68 16.52 11.07
N GLY A 126 2.20 17.72 11.27
CA GLY A 126 2.66 18.24 12.57
C GLY A 126 4.09 17.83 12.97
N ILE A 127 4.95 17.51 12.00
CA ILE A 127 6.39 17.29 12.23
C ILE A 127 7.14 18.58 11.93
N ASP A 128 7.93 19.09 12.86
CA ASP A 128 8.75 20.30 12.67
C ASP A 128 10.02 19.97 11.85
N VAL A 129 9.83 19.86 10.53
CA VAL A 129 10.93 19.62 9.57
C VAL A 129 11.52 20.95 9.13
N GLN A 130 12.83 21.13 9.36
CA GLN A 130 13.58 22.33 9.00
C GLN A 130 14.55 22.02 7.85
N GLU A 131 14.47 22.74 6.73
CA GLU A 131 15.49 22.71 5.70
C GLU A 131 16.67 23.56 6.16
N ILE A 132 17.85 22.96 6.32
CA ILE A 132 19.08 23.57 6.83
C ILE A 132 20.19 23.53 5.80
N SER A 133 21.13 24.48 5.89
CA SER A 133 22.28 24.55 5.00
C SER A 133 23.36 23.53 5.32
N ALA A 134 24.26 23.26 4.36
CA ALA A 134 25.45 22.42 4.56
C ALA A 134 26.31 22.88 5.75
N ARG A 135 26.40 24.19 6.00
CA ARG A 135 27.11 24.76 7.15
C ARG A 135 26.43 24.43 8.48
N GLU A 136 25.12 24.43 8.53
CA GLU A 136 24.36 24.02 9.72
C GLU A 136 24.49 22.51 9.96
N VAL A 137 24.45 21.68 8.90
CA VAL A 137 24.76 20.25 8.99
C VAL A 137 26.15 20.06 9.60
N GLN A 138 27.18 20.76 9.10
CA GLN A 138 28.56 20.70 9.65
C GLN A 138 28.63 21.15 11.12
N THR A 139 27.80 22.10 11.52
CA THR A 139 27.75 22.55 12.92
C THR A 139 27.14 21.49 13.84
N LEU A 140 26.09 20.81 13.37
CA LEU A 140 25.39 19.78 14.12
C LEU A 140 26.12 18.43 14.14
N PHE A 141 26.83 18.11 13.05
CA PHE A 141 27.59 16.85 12.88
C PHE A 141 29.02 17.18 12.35
N PRO A 142 29.93 17.60 13.21
CA PRO A 142 31.20 18.24 12.82
C PRO A 142 32.15 17.40 11.98
N VAL A 143 32.08 16.09 12.06
CA VAL A 143 32.96 15.16 11.35
C VAL A 143 32.45 14.75 9.97
N ALA A 144 31.26 15.26 9.56
CA ALA A 144 30.73 14.99 8.22
C ALA A 144 31.46 15.82 7.16
N ARG A 145 31.70 15.23 5.99
CA ARG A 145 32.01 15.98 4.78
C ARG A 145 30.71 16.60 4.25
N THR A 146 30.68 17.91 4.00
CA THR A 146 29.47 18.66 3.65
C THR A 146 29.58 19.50 2.39
N ASP A 147 30.70 19.42 1.67
CA ASP A 147 31.00 20.22 0.46
C ASP A 147 30.08 19.89 -0.72
N ASP A 148 29.48 18.72 -0.74
CA ASP A 148 28.52 18.25 -1.75
C ASP A 148 27.05 18.30 -1.30
N ILE A 149 26.77 18.71 -0.05
CA ILE A 149 25.40 18.77 0.48
C ILE A 149 24.70 20.01 -0.04
N LEU A 150 23.57 19.83 -0.73
CA LEU A 150 22.69 20.91 -1.17
C LEU A 150 21.81 21.44 -0.03
N ALA A 151 21.26 20.54 0.79
CA ALA A 151 20.50 20.84 1.99
C ALA A 151 20.45 19.65 2.93
N GLY A 152 20.26 19.89 4.23
CA GLY A 152 19.85 18.93 5.22
C GLY A 152 18.38 19.14 5.61
N PHE A 153 17.68 18.08 5.95
CA PHE A 153 16.32 18.13 6.48
C PHE A 153 16.35 17.62 7.92
N TYR A 154 16.16 18.55 8.84
CA TYR A 154 16.39 18.34 10.28
C TYR A 154 15.09 18.30 11.06
N VAL A 155 14.94 17.27 11.90
CA VAL A 155 13.88 17.17 12.91
C VAL A 155 14.54 17.08 14.27
N LYS A 156 14.38 18.11 15.07
CA LYS A 156 15.05 18.26 16.37
C LYS A 156 14.57 17.24 17.41
N GLU A 157 13.30 16.87 17.36
CA GLU A 157 12.65 15.99 18.34
C GLU A 157 12.91 14.50 18.07
N ASP A 158 13.46 14.18 16.90
CA ASP A 158 13.85 12.83 16.53
C ASP A 158 15.20 12.45 17.17
N GLY A 159 15.66 11.23 16.94
CA GLY A 159 16.93 10.78 17.49
C GLY A 159 17.08 9.27 17.48
N ARG A 160 17.32 8.69 18.64
CA ARG A 160 17.57 7.25 18.78
C ARG A 160 17.04 6.66 20.08
N VAL A 161 16.84 5.33 20.08
CA VAL A 161 16.43 4.54 21.25
C VAL A 161 17.37 3.33 21.41
N ASN A 162 17.26 2.66 22.56
CA ASN A 162 17.77 1.29 22.68
C ASN A 162 16.61 0.32 22.36
N PRO A 163 16.71 -0.50 21.31
CA PRO A 163 15.63 -1.40 20.89
C PRO A 163 15.24 -2.45 21.93
N VAL A 164 16.22 -2.96 22.68
CA VAL A 164 15.97 -3.92 23.77
C VAL A 164 15.23 -3.24 24.92
N ASP A 165 15.71 -2.08 25.36
CA ASP A 165 15.10 -1.34 26.46
C ASP A 165 13.65 -0.93 26.17
N VAL A 166 13.39 -0.42 24.95
CA VAL A 166 12.04 -0.12 24.47
C VAL A 166 11.12 -1.34 24.56
N THR A 167 11.60 -2.49 24.07
CA THR A 167 10.80 -3.71 24.04
C THR A 167 10.52 -4.22 25.45
N MET A 168 11.52 -4.14 26.34
CA MET A 168 11.35 -4.52 27.75
C MET A 168 10.41 -3.57 28.50
N ALA A 169 10.44 -2.27 28.19
CA ALA A 169 9.49 -1.29 28.76
C ALA A 169 8.05 -1.58 28.29
N LEU A 170 7.84 -1.87 26.99
CA LEU A 170 6.54 -2.30 26.48
C LEU A 170 6.05 -3.59 27.16
N ALA A 171 6.93 -4.58 27.30
CA ALA A 171 6.62 -5.84 27.98
C ALA A 171 6.24 -5.62 29.47
N ALA A 172 6.97 -4.74 30.16
CA ALA A 172 6.65 -4.37 31.54
C ALA A 172 5.29 -3.69 31.63
N GLY A 173 5.01 -2.72 30.76
CA GLY A 173 3.71 -2.04 30.71
C GLY A 173 2.55 -3.00 30.42
N ALA A 174 2.75 -3.99 29.53
CA ALA A 174 1.77 -5.04 29.27
C ALA A 174 1.50 -5.89 30.54
N ARG A 175 2.55 -6.32 31.25
CA ARG A 175 2.43 -7.09 32.51
C ARG A 175 1.73 -6.27 33.62
N MET A 176 2.05 -5.00 33.75
CA MET A 176 1.40 -4.09 34.73
C MET A 176 -0.11 -3.97 34.49
N GLN A 177 -0.56 -4.12 33.26
CA GLN A 177 -1.98 -4.10 32.85
C GLN A 177 -2.62 -5.50 32.81
N GLY A 178 -1.90 -6.55 33.24
CA GLY A 178 -2.43 -7.90 33.42
C GLY A 178 -2.20 -8.87 32.27
N ALA A 179 -1.41 -8.51 31.26
CA ALA A 179 -1.01 -9.46 30.21
C ALA A 179 0.00 -10.50 30.76
N THR A 180 -0.13 -11.75 30.31
CA THR A 180 0.79 -12.85 30.64
C THR A 180 1.81 -13.00 29.51
N LEU A 181 3.11 -12.83 29.82
CA LEU A 181 4.20 -13.00 28.84
C LEU A 181 5.05 -14.20 29.25
N LEU A 182 5.10 -15.20 28.36
CA LEU A 182 5.76 -16.49 28.58
C LEU A 182 6.97 -16.61 27.64
N GLU A 183 8.16 -16.71 28.24
CA GLU A 183 9.42 -16.97 27.56
C GLU A 183 9.75 -18.45 27.62
N GLY A 184 10.48 -19.01 26.63
CA GLY A 184 10.76 -20.44 26.52
C GLY A 184 9.56 -21.29 26.10
N VAL A 185 8.48 -20.67 25.58
CA VAL A 185 7.27 -21.36 25.14
C VAL A 185 7.07 -21.15 23.63
N GLU A 186 7.29 -22.20 22.85
CA GLU A 186 7.13 -22.19 21.40
C GLU A 186 5.68 -22.45 20.97
N ALA A 187 5.15 -21.65 20.08
CA ALA A 187 3.94 -21.95 19.33
C ALA A 187 4.25 -22.98 18.26
N THR A 188 3.78 -24.21 18.42
CA THR A 188 4.09 -25.35 17.55
C THR A 188 3.02 -25.63 16.50
N GLY A 189 1.87 -24.94 16.58
CA GLY A 189 0.78 -25.07 15.62
C GLY A 189 -0.46 -24.28 16.04
N LEU A 190 -1.48 -24.34 15.19
CA LEU A 190 -2.76 -23.67 15.45
C LEU A 190 -3.88 -24.70 15.60
N LEU A 191 -4.89 -24.34 16.37
CA LEU A 191 -6.19 -24.97 16.42
C LEU A 191 -7.17 -24.12 15.63
N SER A 192 -7.95 -24.73 14.74
CA SER A 192 -8.94 -24.02 13.95
C SER A 192 -10.20 -24.87 13.74
N ALA A 193 -11.34 -24.22 13.63
CA ALA A 193 -12.61 -24.82 13.28
C ALA A 193 -13.45 -23.84 12.44
N ASN A 194 -14.17 -24.35 11.45
CA ASN A 194 -15.07 -23.57 10.59
C ASN A 194 -14.39 -22.33 9.96
N GLY A 195 -13.12 -22.48 9.56
CA GLY A 195 -12.35 -21.39 8.93
C GLY A 195 -11.97 -20.25 9.87
N ALA A 196 -12.00 -20.46 11.18
CA ALA A 196 -11.55 -19.53 12.21
C ALA A 196 -10.53 -20.17 13.15
N VAL A 197 -9.63 -19.38 13.70
CA VAL A 197 -8.73 -19.83 14.77
C VAL A 197 -9.52 -20.09 16.05
N THR A 198 -9.15 -21.12 16.80
CA THR A 198 -9.77 -21.50 18.09
C THR A 198 -8.74 -21.72 19.18
N GLY A 199 -7.45 -21.68 18.84
CA GLY A 199 -6.38 -21.85 19.83
C GLY A 199 -4.99 -22.00 19.21
N VAL A 200 -4.01 -22.16 20.08
CA VAL A 200 -2.60 -22.34 19.76
C VAL A 200 -2.08 -23.58 20.46
N ARG A 201 -1.41 -24.46 19.74
CA ARG A 201 -0.59 -25.53 20.32
C ARG A 201 0.76 -24.96 20.73
N THR A 202 1.20 -25.31 21.91
CA THR A 202 2.52 -24.86 22.40
C THR A 202 3.38 -26.02 22.87
N SER A 203 4.67 -25.77 23.05
CA SER A 203 5.59 -26.74 23.67
C SER A 203 5.23 -27.10 25.12
N ALA A 204 4.35 -26.33 25.75
CA ALA A 204 3.94 -26.50 27.17
C ALA A 204 2.44 -26.82 27.36
N GLY A 205 1.73 -27.14 26.26
CA GLY A 205 0.29 -27.45 26.24
C GLY A 205 -0.51 -26.52 25.32
N ASP A 206 -1.79 -26.83 25.13
CA ASP A 206 -2.67 -26.07 24.25
C ASP A 206 -3.34 -24.91 24.99
N ILE A 207 -3.51 -23.78 24.28
CA ILE A 207 -4.24 -22.61 24.75
C ILE A 207 -5.43 -22.39 23.79
N THR A 208 -6.66 -22.48 24.30
CA THR A 208 -7.84 -22.06 23.52
C THR A 208 -7.87 -20.53 23.46
N CYS A 209 -8.27 -19.94 22.31
CA CYS A 209 -8.36 -18.48 22.21
C CYS A 209 -9.39 -18.02 21.18
N GLU A 210 -9.79 -16.75 21.27
CA GLU A 210 -10.67 -16.11 20.30
C GLU A 210 -9.88 -15.58 19.10
N MET A 211 -8.67 -15.04 19.33
CA MET A 211 -7.84 -14.41 18.29
C MET A 211 -6.36 -14.76 18.49
N VAL A 212 -5.64 -14.82 17.38
CA VAL A 212 -4.17 -14.96 17.35
C VAL A 212 -3.58 -13.85 16.51
N ILE A 213 -2.45 -13.29 16.94
CA ILE A 213 -1.64 -12.40 16.11
C ILE A 213 -0.22 -12.95 15.96
N ASN A 214 0.20 -13.10 14.70
CA ASN A 214 1.55 -13.48 14.30
C ASN A 214 2.45 -12.25 14.26
N CYS A 215 3.27 -12.08 15.30
CA CYS A 215 4.33 -11.08 15.43
C CYS A 215 5.72 -11.73 15.32
N GLY A 216 5.84 -12.82 14.58
CA GLY A 216 7.05 -13.64 14.47
C GLY A 216 8.21 -13.01 13.69
N GLY A 217 8.12 -11.74 13.29
CA GLY A 217 9.19 -11.02 12.57
C GLY A 217 9.65 -11.78 11.33
N ALA A 218 10.93 -12.08 11.21
CA ALA A 218 11.49 -12.84 10.08
C ALA A 218 10.97 -14.29 10.01
N TRP A 219 10.44 -14.85 11.10
CA TRP A 219 9.78 -16.18 11.15
C TRP A 219 8.28 -16.12 10.88
N GLY A 220 7.73 -14.93 10.61
CA GLY A 220 6.29 -14.76 10.37
C GLY A 220 5.76 -15.56 9.19
N ARG A 221 6.61 -15.84 8.17
CA ARG A 221 6.27 -16.70 7.04
C ARG A 221 6.04 -18.15 7.46
N GLU A 222 6.93 -18.70 8.26
CA GLU A 222 6.85 -20.09 8.74
C GLU A 222 5.59 -20.30 9.59
N LEU A 223 5.27 -19.37 10.48
CA LEU A 223 4.02 -19.37 11.24
C LEU A 223 2.79 -19.24 10.32
N GLY A 224 2.88 -18.40 9.29
CA GLY A 224 1.85 -18.31 8.24
C GLY A 224 1.63 -19.66 7.52
N VAL A 225 2.70 -20.32 7.10
CA VAL A 225 2.62 -21.64 6.45
C VAL A 225 1.95 -22.67 7.36
N GLN A 226 2.28 -22.71 8.65
CA GLN A 226 1.63 -23.59 9.62
C GLN A 226 0.12 -23.31 9.76
N ALA A 227 -0.28 -22.04 9.58
CA ALA A 227 -1.66 -21.58 9.61
C ALA A 227 -2.40 -21.73 8.28
N GLY A 228 -1.72 -22.10 7.19
CA GLY A 228 -2.27 -22.04 5.84
C GLY A 228 -2.47 -20.62 5.30
N VAL A 229 -1.81 -19.62 5.89
CA VAL A 229 -1.90 -18.19 5.59
C VAL A 229 -0.71 -17.76 4.74
N ASN A 230 -0.97 -16.95 3.70
CA ASN A 230 0.05 -16.43 2.82
C ASN A 230 0.74 -15.19 3.43
N VAL A 231 1.96 -15.35 3.93
CA VAL A 231 2.80 -14.29 4.45
C VAL A 231 4.15 -14.32 3.69
N PRO A 232 4.27 -13.65 2.54
CA PRO A 232 5.41 -13.80 1.63
C PRO A 232 6.64 -12.98 2.06
N LEU A 233 7.13 -13.22 3.25
CA LEU A 233 8.33 -12.58 3.78
C LEU A 233 9.60 -13.29 3.31
N GLN A 234 10.71 -12.54 3.22
CA GLN A 234 12.04 -13.07 3.03
C GLN A 234 13.02 -12.35 3.96
N ALA A 235 13.87 -13.13 4.60
CA ALA A 235 15.00 -12.56 5.34
C ALA A 235 16.10 -12.12 4.38
N ALA A 236 16.69 -10.95 4.64
CA ALA A 236 17.83 -10.42 3.93
C ALA A 236 18.95 -10.09 4.92
N GLU A 237 20.21 -10.21 4.48
CA GLU A 237 21.36 -9.72 5.24
C GLU A 237 21.31 -8.20 5.34
N HIS A 238 21.53 -7.68 6.53
CA HIS A 238 21.59 -6.25 6.78
C HIS A 238 22.77 -5.91 7.69
N TYR A 239 23.50 -4.83 7.39
CA TYR A 239 24.80 -4.56 7.94
C TYR A 239 24.88 -3.22 8.66
N TYR A 240 25.67 -3.20 9.73
CA TYR A 240 26.28 -1.97 10.24
C TYR A 240 27.70 -2.24 10.77
N LEU A 241 28.52 -1.20 10.70
CA LEU A 241 29.88 -1.20 11.22
C LEU A 241 29.94 -0.36 12.51
N LEU A 242 30.67 -0.86 13.51
CA LEU A 242 31.03 -0.10 14.70
C LEU A 242 32.52 0.23 14.64
N THR A 243 32.85 1.52 14.79
CA THR A 243 34.23 1.96 14.89
C THR A 243 34.77 1.80 16.33
N GLU A 244 36.06 1.80 16.50
CA GLU A 244 36.68 2.13 17.79
C GLU A 244 36.31 3.55 18.21
N GLU A 245 36.66 3.93 19.47
CA GLU A 245 36.43 5.27 19.98
C GLU A 245 37.11 6.33 19.12
N ILE A 246 36.42 7.45 18.91
CA ILE A 246 36.89 8.59 18.14
C ILE A 246 36.90 9.81 19.05
N GLU A 247 38.08 10.43 19.23
CA GLU A 247 38.21 11.64 20.06
C GLU A 247 37.29 12.75 19.55
N GLY A 248 36.53 13.37 20.46
CA GLY A 248 35.60 14.46 20.14
C GLY A 248 34.20 14.05 19.71
N VAL A 249 33.90 12.76 19.54
CA VAL A 249 32.54 12.28 19.28
C VAL A 249 31.63 12.54 20.48
N SER A 250 30.49 13.20 20.23
CA SER A 250 29.56 13.59 21.30
C SER A 250 28.28 12.77 21.27
N LYS A 251 27.82 12.37 22.44
CA LYS A 251 26.53 11.68 22.63
C LYS A 251 25.32 12.57 22.28
N SER A 252 25.53 13.87 22.13
CA SER A 252 24.49 14.85 21.77
C SER A 252 24.40 15.10 20.27
N TRP A 253 25.28 14.52 19.44
CA TRP A 253 25.16 14.64 18.00
C TRP A 253 23.88 13.99 17.48
N PRO A 254 23.21 14.62 16.52
CA PRO A 254 22.07 14.03 15.86
C PRO A 254 22.46 12.76 15.11
N VAL A 255 21.49 11.99 14.70
CA VAL A 255 21.68 10.97 13.67
C VAL A 255 21.82 11.70 12.33
N LEU A 256 22.79 11.31 11.53
CA LEU A 256 22.97 11.78 10.16
C LEU A 256 22.66 10.65 9.19
N GLU A 257 21.86 10.93 8.19
CA GLU A 257 21.52 9.98 7.13
C GLU A 257 21.89 10.59 5.77
N ASP A 258 22.67 9.84 4.99
CA ASP A 258 23.06 10.19 3.63
C ASP A 258 22.75 9.05 2.67
N PRO A 259 21.55 9.03 2.09
CA PRO A 259 21.13 7.96 1.17
C PRO A 259 22.03 7.79 -0.05
N ALA A 260 22.67 8.85 -0.50
CA ALA A 260 23.55 8.78 -1.67
C ALA A 260 24.87 8.03 -1.38
N SER A 261 25.31 8.03 -0.12
CA SER A 261 26.44 7.21 0.34
C SER A 261 25.99 5.86 0.92
N TYR A 262 24.71 5.50 0.79
CA TYR A 262 24.08 4.30 1.34
C TYR A 262 24.09 4.23 2.87
N GLY A 263 24.42 5.32 3.58
CA GLY A 263 24.80 5.27 4.98
C GLY A 263 23.94 6.10 5.92
N TYR A 264 23.80 5.60 7.16
CA TYR A 264 23.41 6.39 8.32
C TYR A 264 24.51 6.34 9.37
N PHE A 265 24.60 7.40 10.17
CA PHE A 265 25.71 7.61 11.10
C PHE A 265 25.16 8.10 12.44
N ARG A 266 25.54 7.42 13.52
CA ARG A 266 25.22 7.87 14.88
C ARG A 266 26.32 7.53 15.87
N GLU A 267 26.39 8.26 16.98
CA GLU A 267 27.29 7.89 18.06
C GLU A 267 26.90 6.56 18.67
N GLU A 268 27.88 5.71 18.94
CA GLU A 268 27.73 4.45 19.66
C GLU A 268 28.99 4.12 20.48
N GLY A 269 28.87 4.24 21.81
CA GLY A 269 29.97 3.89 22.72
C GLY A 269 31.26 4.68 22.51
N GLY A 270 31.15 5.98 22.23
CA GLY A 270 32.28 6.88 21.97
C GLY A 270 32.85 6.82 20.55
N GLY A 271 32.43 5.86 19.75
CA GLY A 271 32.70 5.77 18.31
C GLY A 271 31.45 6.06 17.49
N LEU A 272 31.43 5.55 16.25
CA LEU A 272 30.29 5.67 15.33
C LEU A 272 29.75 4.30 14.97
N MET A 273 28.43 4.21 14.91
CA MET A 273 27.71 3.20 14.14
C MET A 273 27.50 3.75 12.74
N ILE A 274 27.92 2.99 11.73
CA ILE A 274 27.73 3.27 10.29
C ILE A 274 26.90 2.13 9.72
N GLY A 275 25.60 2.37 9.48
CA GLY A 275 24.74 1.37 8.90
C GLY A 275 24.59 1.55 7.41
N LEU A 276 24.14 0.49 6.73
CA LEU A 276 24.07 0.43 5.28
C LEU A 276 22.66 0.12 4.79
N PHE A 277 22.32 0.71 3.65
CA PHE A 277 21.21 0.31 2.80
C PHE A 277 21.72 0.12 1.37
N GLU A 278 22.51 -0.93 1.21
CA GLU A 278 23.17 -1.23 -0.06
C GLU A 278 22.17 -1.53 -1.18
N PRO A 279 22.43 -1.10 -2.43
CA PRO A 279 21.50 -1.23 -3.55
C PRO A 279 21.23 -2.69 -3.99
N VAL A 280 22.15 -3.60 -3.63
CA VAL A 280 22.06 -5.03 -3.93
C VAL A 280 22.24 -5.81 -2.64
N CYS A 281 21.15 -6.22 -2.01
CA CYS A 281 21.22 -7.02 -0.78
C CYS A 281 21.20 -8.53 -1.06
N ALA A 282 21.59 -9.32 -0.07
CA ALA A 282 21.60 -10.78 -0.15
C ALA A 282 20.39 -11.39 0.55
N PRO A 283 19.53 -12.15 -0.15
CA PRO A 283 18.50 -12.96 0.51
C PRO A 283 19.15 -14.02 1.39
N TRP A 284 18.63 -14.17 2.62
CA TRP A 284 19.15 -15.14 3.58
C TRP A 284 18.12 -16.21 3.88
N ARG A 285 18.53 -17.50 3.92
CA ARG A 285 17.69 -18.65 4.28
C ARG A 285 16.36 -18.73 3.51
N ILE A 286 16.46 -18.91 2.20
CA ILE A 286 15.31 -19.05 1.31
C ILE A 286 14.40 -20.23 1.71
N GLU A 287 15.00 -21.33 2.15
CA GLU A 287 14.31 -22.57 2.52
C GLU A 287 13.49 -22.41 3.80
N GLY A 288 13.94 -21.58 4.73
CA GLY A 288 13.29 -21.30 6.01
C GLY A 288 14.25 -20.81 7.07
N MET A 289 13.72 -20.04 8.00
CA MET A 289 14.47 -19.49 9.11
C MET A 289 14.81 -20.57 10.14
N PRO A 290 16.07 -20.62 10.66
CA PRO A 290 16.42 -21.55 11.73
C PRO A 290 15.64 -21.25 13.00
N THR A 291 15.19 -22.30 13.68
CA THR A 291 14.39 -22.13 14.91
C THR A 291 15.24 -21.82 16.14
N ASP A 292 16.52 -22.14 16.10
CA ASP A 292 17.50 -21.96 17.18
C ASP A 292 18.33 -20.66 17.05
N PHE A 293 17.99 -19.79 16.11
CA PHE A 293 18.69 -18.51 15.88
C PHE A 293 18.19 -17.44 16.87
N ALA A 294 18.66 -17.52 18.12
CA ALA A 294 18.37 -16.57 19.18
C ALA A 294 19.60 -15.71 19.47
N PHE A 295 19.49 -14.38 19.44
CA PHE A 295 20.62 -13.46 19.53
C PHE A 295 21.75 -13.80 18.53
N GLY A 296 21.37 -14.32 17.39
CA GLY A 296 22.28 -14.83 16.39
C GLY A 296 22.80 -13.72 15.48
N GLU A 297 23.98 -13.95 14.93
CA GLU A 297 24.64 -13.10 13.94
C GLU A 297 24.91 -13.92 12.67
N ILE A 298 24.85 -13.27 11.53
CA ILE A 298 25.26 -13.83 10.25
C ILE A 298 26.73 -13.49 10.05
N ALA A 299 27.53 -14.45 9.56
CA ALA A 299 28.94 -14.18 9.23
C ALA A 299 29.03 -13.07 8.16
N PRO A 300 29.77 -11.97 8.42
CA PRO A 300 29.81 -10.85 7.49
C PRO A 300 30.52 -11.20 6.18
N ASP A 301 29.93 -10.79 5.06
CA ASP A 301 30.52 -10.89 3.73
C ASP A 301 31.22 -9.56 3.36
N TRP A 302 32.49 -9.44 3.76
CA TRP A 302 33.31 -8.26 3.49
C TRP A 302 33.54 -8.03 1.99
N GLU A 303 33.60 -9.08 1.19
CA GLU A 303 33.82 -8.98 -0.25
C GLU A 303 32.62 -8.27 -0.91
N ARG A 304 31.40 -8.64 -0.52
CA ARG A 304 30.17 -8.05 -1.04
C ARG A 304 29.95 -6.62 -0.56
N VAL A 305 30.15 -6.33 0.73
CA VAL A 305 29.73 -5.05 1.30
C VAL A 305 30.85 -4.02 1.44
N GLY A 306 32.11 -4.42 1.28
CA GLY A 306 33.29 -3.56 1.53
C GLY A 306 33.27 -2.25 0.76
N GLY A 307 32.93 -2.28 -0.53
CA GLY A 307 32.85 -1.07 -1.36
C GLY A 307 31.71 -0.12 -0.95
N TYR A 308 30.58 -0.65 -0.46
CA TYR A 308 29.49 0.18 0.06
C TYR A 308 29.86 0.81 1.40
N ILE A 309 30.52 0.05 2.28
CA ILE A 309 31.05 0.56 3.56
C ILE A 309 32.03 1.71 3.31
N GLU A 310 33.01 1.52 2.40
CA GLU A 310 33.98 2.55 2.06
C GLU A 310 33.30 3.81 1.54
N THR A 311 32.30 3.67 0.68
CA THR A 311 31.47 4.78 0.18
C THR A 311 30.76 5.51 1.32
N ALA A 312 30.16 4.79 2.27
CA ALA A 312 29.53 5.40 3.44
C ALA A 312 30.58 6.14 4.31
N MET A 313 31.73 5.50 4.57
CA MET A 313 32.81 6.10 5.38
C MET A 313 33.36 7.40 4.78
N GLN A 314 33.30 7.60 3.46
CA GLN A 314 33.68 8.87 2.81
C GLN A 314 32.80 10.06 3.23
N ARG A 315 31.55 9.83 3.67
CA ARG A 315 30.72 10.88 4.26
C ARG A 315 31.27 11.36 5.61
N VAL A 316 31.96 10.48 6.36
CA VAL A 316 32.58 10.77 7.65
C VAL A 316 34.04 10.34 7.61
N PRO A 317 34.96 11.17 7.00
CA PRO A 317 36.32 10.76 6.63
C PRO A 317 37.17 10.26 7.80
N ILE A 318 36.93 10.72 9.03
CA ILE A 318 37.65 10.25 10.20
C ILE A 318 37.49 8.75 10.42
N SER A 319 36.38 8.18 10.00
CA SER A 319 36.12 6.74 10.09
C SER A 319 37.05 5.89 9.22
N LEU A 320 37.58 6.44 8.12
CA LEU A 320 38.54 5.75 7.23
C LEU A 320 39.89 5.48 7.91
N THR A 321 40.25 6.23 8.94
CA THR A 321 41.49 6.12 9.69
C THR A 321 41.31 5.54 11.11
N THR A 322 40.04 5.25 11.47
CA THR A 322 39.66 4.69 12.77
C THR A 322 39.60 3.15 12.67
N GLY A 323 39.98 2.47 13.73
CA GLY A 323 39.85 1.00 13.79
C GLY A 323 38.38 0.55 13.75
N VAL A 324 38.16 -0.61 13.14
CA VAL A 324 36.83 -1.25 13.12
C VAL A 324 36.73 -2.20 14.32
N ARG A 325 35.83 -1.88 15.25
CA ARG A 325 35.54 -2.74 16.40
C ARG A 325 34.71 -3.96 15.98
N LYS A 326 33.73 -3.77 15.09
CA LYS A 326 32.85 -4.85 14.62
C LYS A 326 32.19 -4.50 13.29
N LEU A 327 32.13 -5.45 12.37
CA LEU A 327 31.13 -5.45 11.30
C LEU A 327 30.05 -6.45 11.71
N PHE A 328 28.85 -5.96 11.89
CA PHE A 328 27.69 -6.75 12.27
C PHE A 328 26.85 -7.08 11.03
N CYS A 329 26.35 -8.31 10.95
CA CYS A 329 25.32 -8.71 10.00
C CYS A 329 24.21 -9.45 10.74
N GLY A 330 22.97 -9.02 10.51
CA GLY A 330 21.76 -9.66 11.04
C GLY A 330 20.68 -9.81 9.98
N PRO A 331 19.67 -10.66 10.23
CA PRO A 331 18.57 -10.82 9.31
C PRO A 331 17.56 -9.67 9.44
N GLU A 332 17.22 -9.04 8.32
CA GLU A 332 16.08 -8.12 8.21
C GLU A 332 14.94 -8.81 7.45
N SER A 333 13.68 -8.52 7.81
CA SER A 333 12.53 -9.08 7.11
C SER A 333 11.97 -8.12 6.07
N VAL A 334 11.96 -8.53 4.81
CA VAL A 334 11.46 -7.73 3.70
C VAL A 334 10.25 -8.38 3.04
N THR A 335 9.41 -7.53 2.48
CA THR A 335 8.19 -7.87 1.75
C THR A 335 8.37 -7.65 0.24
N PRO A 336 7.52 -8.21 -0.61
CA PRO A 336 7.60 -8.03 -2.07
C PRO A 336 7.52 -6.59 -2.57
N ASP A 337 6.86 -5.70 -1.82
CA ASP A 337 6.54 -4.31 -2.19
C ASP A 337 7.02 -3.27 -1.16
N LEU A 338 7.85 -3.68 -0.22
CA LEU A 338 8.41 -2.85 0.86
C LEU A 338 7.38 -2.21 1.80
N LYS A 339 6.17 -2.73 1.81
CA LYS A 339 5.14 -2.34 2.78
C LYS A 339 4.91 -3.48 3.77
N PRO A 340 4.69 -3.21 5.06
CA PRO A 340 4.50 -4.28 6.04
C PRO A 340 3.28 -5.17 5.75
N CYS A 341 3.30 -6.39 6.28
CA CYS A 341 2.16 -7.30 6.29
C CYS A 341 1.39 -7.11 7.59
N LEU A 342 0.27 -6.37 7.53
CA LEU A 342 -0.57 -6.08 8.68
C LEU A 342 -2.01 -6.54 8.42
N GLY A 343 -2.75 -6.87 9.48
CA GLY A 343 -4.18 -7.11 9.42
C GLY A 343 -4.61 -8.56 9.55
N GLU A 344 -5.91 -8.80 9.42
CA GLU A 344 -6.52 -10.12 9.51
C GLU A 344 -6.31 -10.93 8.23
N ALA A 345 -5.92 -12.19 8.37
CA ALA A 345 -5.63 -13.06 7.23
C ALA A 345 -6.90 -13.40 6.41
N PRO A 346 -6.84 -13.30 5.08
CA PRO A 346 -7.95 -13.70 4.22
C PRO A 346 -8.34 -15.19 4.36
N GLU A 347 -7.36 -16.05 4.61
CA GLU A 347 -7.51 -17.49 4.65
C GLU A 347 -8.10 -18.02 5.96
N LEU A 348 -7.91 -17.27 7.08
CA LEU A 348 -8.26 -17.77 8.41
C LEU A 348 -8.79 -16.62 9.28
N ARG A 349 -10.06 -16.67 9.65
CA ARG A 349 -10.68 -15.67 10.52
C ARG A 349 -10.02 -15.64 11.89
N ASN A 350 -9.94 -14.43 12.47
CA ASN A 350 -9.34 -14.16 13.79
C ASN A 350 -7.83 -14.48 13.88
N TYR A 351 -7.18 -14.71 12.73
CA TYR A 351 -5.72 -14.81 12.64
C TYR A 351 -5.17 -13.52 12.03
N PHE A 352 -4.48 -12.76 12.84
CA PHE A 352 -3.86 -11.50 12.45
C PHE A 352 -2.37 -11.66 12.19
N VAL A 353 -1.79 -10.73 11.43
CA VAL A 353 -0.36 -10.66 11.15
C VAL A 353 0.14 -9.25 11.39
N ALA A 354 1.30 -9.12 12.03
CA ALA A 354 2.08 -7.90 12.13
C ALA A 354 3.57 -8.22 11.96
N ALA A 355 4.03 -8.23 10.70
CA ALA A 355 5.38 -8.68 10.35
C ALA A 355 5.87 -8.02 9.04
N GLY A 356 7.15 -8.19 8.70
CA GLY A 356 7.73 -7.71 7.45
C GLY A 356 7.86 -6.19 7.40
N LEU A 357 8.55 -5.61 8.37
CA LEU A 357 8.57 -4.15 8.56
C LEU A 357 9.64 -3.43 7.74
N ASN A 358 10.41 -4.13 6.90
CA ASN A 358 11.33 -3.52 5.93
C ASN A 358 12.27 -2.48 6.57
N SER A 359 12.94 -2.83 7.65
CA SER A 359 13.88 -1.99 8.42
C SER A 359 13.27 -0.79 9.18
N ILE A 360 11.95 -0.59 9.16
CA ILE A 360 11.30 0.51 9.91
C ILE A 360 10.60 0.04 11.19
N GLY A 361 10.92 -1.15 11.68
CA GLY A 361 10.22 -1.80 12.79
C GLY A 361 10.26 -1.01 14.09
N ILE A 362 11.42 -0.49 14.49
CA ILE A 362 11.58 0.24 15.76
C ILE A 362 10.81 1.56 15.72
N LEU A 363 10.95 2.32 14.66
CA LEU A 363 10.33 3.65 14.53
C LEU A 363 8.81 3.62 14.28
N THR A 364 8.22 2.44 13.99
CA THR A 364 6.77 2.29 13.79
C THR A 364 6.10 1.36 14.81
N GLY A 365 6.89 0.71 15.67
CA GLY A 365 6.42 -0.36 16.56
C GLY A 365 5.26 0.04 17.47
N GLY A 366 5.29 1.24 18.04
CA GLY A 366 4.21 1.76 18.86
C GLY A 366 2.91 1.97 18.07
N GLY A 367 3.00 2.66 16.94
CA GLY A 367 1.85 2.98 16.09
C GLY A 367 1.19 1.73 15.50
N VAL A 368 1.99 0.79 14.98
CA VAL A 368 1.50 -0.49 14.47
C VAL A 368 0.84 -1.31 15.57
N GLY A 369 1.48 -1.43 16.75
CA GLY A 369 0.89 -2.15 17.89
C GLY A 369 -0.46 -1.59 18.30
N ARG A 370 -0.60 -0.25 18.34
CA ARG A 370 -1.87 0.44 18.63
C ARG A 370 -2.95 0.14 17.58
N ALA A 371 -2.61 0.28 16.30
CA ALA A 371 -3.55 0.07 15.22
C ALA A 371 -4.03 -1.39 15.16
N MET A 372 -3.13 -2.36 15.33
CA MET A 372 -3.48 -3.77 15.37
C MET A 372 -4.34 -4.13 16.59
N ALA A 373 -4.02 -3.63 17.78
CA ALA A 373 -4.82 -3.82 18.97
C ALA A 373 -6.24 -3.23 18.80
N HIS A 374 -6.34 -2.02 18.23
CA HIS A 374 -7.63 -1.41 17.91
C HIS A 374 -8.43 -2.28 16.94
N TRP A 375 -7.81 -2.72 15.84
CA TRP A 375 -8.48 -3.55 14.85
C TRP A 375 -9.00 -4.86 15.46
N MET A 376 -8.16 -5.56 16.21
CA MET A 376 -8.55 -6.82 16.88
C MET A 376 -9.73 -6.66 17.84
N LEU A 377 -9.77 -5.56 18.59
CA LEU A 377 -10.84 -5.33 19.59
C LEU A 377 -12.14 -4.78 18.98
N ASN A 378 -12.06 -4.04 17.87
CA ASN A 378 -13.20 -3.35 17.27
C ASN A 378 -13.62 -3.93 15.92
N GLY A 379 -12.96 -5.00 15.44
CA GLY A 379 -13.29 -5.68 14.18
C GLY A 379 -12.87 -4.93 12.91
N ARG A 380 -12.33 -3.71 13.02
CA ARG A 380 -11.85 -2.88 11.91
C ARG A 380 -10.76 -1.92 12.36
N PRO A 381 -9.87 -1.48 11.43
CA PRO A 381 -8.88 -0.45 11.75
C PRO A 381 -9.51 0.94 11.87
N ASP A 382 -8.84 1.84 12.60
CA ASP A 382 -9.19 3.26 12.75
C ASP A 382 -8.32 4.20 11.88
N CYS A 383 -7.50 3.63 11.01
CA CYS A 383 -6.63 4.34 10.08
C CYS A 383 -6.63 3.65 8.71
N ASP A 384 -6.06 4.32 7.70
CA ASP A 384 -5.92 3.70 6.37
C ASP A 384 -4.95 2.52 6.42
N MET A 385 -5.48 1.33 6.17
CA MET A 385 -4.72 0.09 6.11
C MET A 385 -4.67 -0.51 4.70
N THR A 386 -5.27 0.11 3.70
CA THR A 386 -5.36 -0.43 2.33
C THR A 386 -3.99 -0.74 1.74
N GLY A 387 -3.00 0.13 1.98
CA GLY A 387 -1.61 -0.08 1.54
C GLY A 387 -0.79 -1.05 2.38
N PHE A 388 -1.28 -1.46 3.56
CA PHE A 388 -0.54 -2.30 4.51
C PHE A 388 -1.17 -3.67 4.73
N HIS A 389 -2.45 -3.83 4.38
CA HIS A 389 -3.18 -5.07 4.61
C HIS A 389 -2.56 -6.23 3.82
N LEU A 390 -2.35 -7.38 4.49
CA LEU A 390 -1.66 -8.52 3.87
C LEU A 390 -2.43 -9.17 2.71
N ASP A 391 -3.70 -8.88 2.54
CA ASP A 391 -4.51 -9.39 1.43
C ASP A 391 -4.15 -8.81 0.05
N ARG A 392 -3.35 -7.71 0.00
CA ARG A 392 -2.77 -7.21 -1.24
C ARG A 392 -1.72 -8.14 -1.86
N LEU A 393 -1.16 -9.07 -1.05
CA LEU A 393 -0.05 -9.94 -1.46
C LEU A 393 -0.55 -11.30 -1.94
N HIS A 394 -0.10 -11.74 -3.10
CA HIS A 394 -0.54 -12.95 -3.78
C HIS A 394 0.29 -14.18 -3.40
N ARG A 395 -0.29 -15.38 -3.53
CA ARG A 395 0.38 -16.66 -3.20
C ARG A 395 1.67 -16.91 -3.98
N TYR A 396 1.74 -16.52 -5.26
CA TYR A 396 2.96 -16.73 -6.06
C TYR A 396 4.16 -15.97 -5.50
N GLN A 397 3.94 -14.86 -4.77
CA GLN A 397 5.01 -14.07 -4.13
C GLN A 397 5.69 -14.82 -2.97
N ALA A 398 5.06 -15.87 -2.44
CA ALA A 398 5.69 -16.78 -1.48
C ALA A 398 6.59 -17.85 -2.15
N ASN A 399 6.61 -17.96 -3.49
CA ASN A 399 7.49 -18.87 -4.21
C ASN A 399 8.95 -18.58 -3.89
N PRO A 400 9.80 -19.61 -3.61
CA PRO A 400 11.21 -19.42 -3.27
C PRO A 400 12.01 -18.62 -4.30
N GLU A 401 11.79 -18.87 -5.59
CA GLU A 401 12.51 -18.17 -6.66
C GLU A 401 12.07 -16.70 -6.76
N TYR A 402 10.78 -16.42 -6.63
CA TYR A 402 10.28 -15.05 -6.57
C TYR A 402 10.89 -14.29 -5.38
N ARG A 403 10.88 -14.87 -4.17
CA ARG A 403 11.46 -14.26 -2.96
C ARG A 403 12.95 -14.01 -3.13
N ARG A 404 13.70 -15.00 -3.66
CA ARG A 404 15.13 -14.87 -3.95
C ARG A 404 15.42 -13.69 -4.87
N THR A 405 14.68 -13.59 -5.96
CA THR A 405 14.89 -12.58 -7.00
C THR A 405 14.45 -11.19 -6.55
N ARG A 406 13.28 -11.07 -5.92
CA ARG A 406 12.69 -9.77 -5.50
C ARG A 406 13.46 -9.12 -4.36
N THR A 407 13.93 -9.91 -3.40
CA THR A 407 14.61 -9.39 -2.21
C THR A 407 15.88 -8.62 -2.54
N VAL A 408 16.55 -8.93 -3.63
CA VAL A 408 17.86 -8.33 -4.01
C VAL A 408 17.80 -6.80 -4.10
N GLU A 409 16.69 -6.22 -4.59
CA GLU A 409 16.54 -4.75 -4.72
C GLU A 409 15.94 -4.08 -3.46
N SER A 410 15.46 -4.87 -2.48
CA SER A 410 14.58 -4.36 -1.43
C SER A 410 15.25 -3.34 -0.50
N LEU A 411 16.43 -3.63 0.04
CA LEU A 411 17.10 -2.70 0.96
C LEU A 411 17.51 -1.40 0.26
N GLY A 412 18.06 -1.49 -0.94
CA GLY A 412 18.47 -0.33 -1.70
C GLY A 412 17.32 0.62 -2.04
N LEU A 413 16.13 0.09 -2.27
CA LEU A 413 14.95 0.92 -2.57
C LEU A 413 14.53 1.81 -1.40
N VAL A 414 14.88 1.47 -0.16
CA VAL A 414 14.61 2.33 1.01
C VAL A 414 15.34 3.66 0.89
N TYR A 415 16.59 3.63 0.39
CA TYR A 415 17.44 4.83 0.25
C TYR A 415 17.45 5.45 -1.15
N GLN A 416 16.89 4.80 -2.15
CA GLN A 416 16.79 5.41 -3.48
C GLN A 416 15.76 6.53 -3.49
N THR A 417 15.99 7.57 -4.31
CA THR A 417 15.00 8.64 -4.55
C THR A 417 13.69 8.04 -5.06
N HIS A 418 12.57 8.33 -4.40
CA HIS A 418 11.26 7.76 -4.69
C HIS A 418 10.56 8.51 -5.81
N TYR A 419 11.15 8.44 -7.02
CA TYR A 419 10.55 9.05 -8.20
C TYR A 419 9.17 8.43 -8.51
N PRO A 420 8.20 9.24 -8.96
CA PRO A 420 6.82 8.80 -9.19
C PRO A 420 6.67 7.76 -10.31
N ASN A 421 7.65 7.71 -11.24
CA ASN A 421 7.68 6.74 -12.35
C ASN A 421 8.59 5.52 -12.07
N ARG A 422 9.10 5.36 -10.85
CA ARG A 422 9.87 4.18 -10.46
C ARG A 422 8.96 2.95 -10.37
N SER A 423 9.46 1.84 -10.84
CA SER A 423 8.81 0.52 -10.73
C SER A 423 9.83 -0.53 -10.30
N MET A 424 9.37 -1.63 -9.72
CA MET A 424 10.21 -2.78 -9.41
C MET A 424 10.86 -3.33 -10.67
N THR A 425 12.15 -3.67 -10.60
CA THR A 425 12.95 -4.12 -11.73
C THR A 425 13.23 -5.62 -11.72
N THR A 426 13.17 -6.26 -10.54
CA THR A 426 13.39 -7.69 -10.36
C THR A 426 12.07 -8.47 -10.36
N ALA A 427 12.14 -9.80 -10.48
CA ALA A 427 10.99 -10.72 -10.51
C ALA A 427 9.89 -10.30 -11.50
N ARG A 428 10.30 -9.73 -12.65
CA ARG A 428 9.42 -9.30 -13.74
C ARG A 428 8.91 -10.50 -14.54
N GLY A 429 7.77 -10.32 -15.22
CA GLY A 429 7.18 -11.36 -16.07
C GLY A 429 6.46 -12.46 -15.31
N ALA A 430 6.20 -12.31 -14.01
CA ALA A 430 5.53 -13.32 -13.20
C ALA A 430 4.07 -13.58 -13.64
N LYS A 431 3.36 -12.52 -14.05
CA LYS A 431 2.01 -12.61 -14.62
C LYS A 431 1.95 -11.81 -15.92
N ARG A 432 1.44 -12.42 -16.97
CA ARG A 432 1.27 -11.79 -18.30
C ARG A 432 -0.15 -11.97 -18.79
N ALA A 433 -0.72 -10.93 -19.39
CA ALA A 433 -1.98 -11.04 -20.12
C ALA A 433 -1.83 -11.92 -21.36
N ALA A 434 -2.92 -12.54 -21.82
CA ALA A 434 -2.90 -13.37 -23.04
C ALA A 434 -2.43 -12.62 -24.28
N ILE A 435 -2.58 -11.29 -24.31
CA ILE A 435 -2.17 -10.43 -25.42
C ILE A 435 -0.82 -9.73 -25.21
N HIS A 436 -0.09 -10.06 -24.13
CA HIS A 436 1.15 -9.39 -23.74
C HIS A 436 2.15 -9.25 -24.90
N ASP A 437 2.41 -10.33 -25.64
CA ASP A 437 3.40 -10.30 -26.73
C ASP A 437 2.94 -9.44 -27.91
N ARG A 438 1.61 -9.32 -28.12
CA ARG A 438 1.03 -8.40 -29.10
C ARG A 438 1.27 -6.95 -28.69
N LEU A 439 1.14 -6.63 -27.42
CA LEU A 439 1.39 -5.29 -26.88
C LEU A 439 2.88 -4.95 -26.91
N ALA A 440 3.75 -5.88 -26.57
CA ALA A 440 5.20 -5.72 -26.69
C ALA A 440 5.63 -5.42 -28.13
N ALA A 441 5.06 -6.12 -29.12
CA ALA A 441 5.29 -5.87 -30.55
C ALA A 441 4.77 -4.50 -31.03
N ARG A 442 3.98 -3.80 -30.23
CA ARG A 442 3.49 -2.43 -30.48
C ARG A 442 4.29 -1.37 -29.74
N GLY A 443 5.41 -1.73 -29.13
CA GLY A 443 6.26 -0.81 -28.40
C GLY A 443 5.73 -0.44 -27.01
N ALA A 444 5.04 -1.36 -26.33
CA ALA A 444 4.61 -1.16 -24.95
C ALA A 444 5.79 -1.09 -24.00
N TRP A 445 5.80 -0.08 -23.13
CA TRP A 445 6.58 -0.08 -21.89
C TRP A 445 5.73 -0.68 -20.77
N PHE A 446 6.24 -1.73 -20.11
CA PHE A 446 5.53 -2.42 -19.05
C PHE A 446 6.04 -2.02 -17.67
N LYS A 447 5.11 -1.95 -16.72
CA LYS A 447 5.43 -1.84 -15.27
C LYS A 447 4.74 -2.96 -14.49
N ASP A 448 5.23 -3.19 -13.26
CA ASP A 448 4.59 -4.12 -12.33
C ASP A 448 3.27 -3.52 -11.83
N VAL A 449 2.17 -4.26 -12.01
CA VAL A 449 0.82 -3.92 -11.54
C VAL A 449 0.30 -5.12 -10.76
N SER A 450 0.47 -5.13 -9.45
CA SER A 450 0.10 -6.28 -8.59
C SER A 450 0.64 -7.62 -9.14
N GLY A 451 1.86 -7.57 -9.67
CA GLY A 451 2.55 -8.71 -10.28
C GLY A 451 2.26 -8.96 -11.76
N TRP A 452 1.33 -8.23 -12.35
CA TRP A 452 1.07 -8.28 -13.80
C TRP A 452 2.00 -7.32 -14.55
N GLU A 453 2.38 -7.70 -15.78
CA GLU A 453 3.02 -6.80 -16.72
C GLU A 453 1.95 -5.89 -17.34
N GLY A 454 1.69 -4.74 -16.71
CA GLY A 454 0.75 -3.75 -17.22
C GLY A 454 1.42 -2.78 -18.19
N ALA A 455 0.83 -2.55 -19.37
CA ALA A 455 1.34 -1.58 -20.34
C ALA A 455 1.13 -0.15 -19.79
N ASP A 456 2.21 0.59 -19.59
CA ASP A 456 2.17 1.94 -19.01
C ASP A 456 2.03 3.03 -20.08
N TRP A 457 2.71 2.87 -21.21
CA TRP A 457 2.64 3.72 -22.40
C TRP A 457 3.21 3.01 -23.61
N TYR A 458 3.04 3.57 -24.80
CA TYR A 458 3.52 2.98 -26.08
C TYR A 458 4.38 3.96 -26.87
N THR A 459 5.41 3.46 -27.55
CA THR A 459 6.18 4.25 -28.51
C THR A 459 5.34 4.59 -29.75
N ALA A 460 5.55 5.76 -30.32
CA ALA A 460 4.79 6.20 -31.51
C ALA A 460 5.07 5.36 -32.76
N ASP A 461 6.27 4.82 -32.90
CA ASP A 461 6.76 4.07 -34.02
C ASP A 461 6.70 2.54 -33.86
N GLY A 462 6.21 2.07 -32.70
CA GLY A 462 6.10 0.63 -32.36
C GLY A 462 7.43 -0.06 -32.07
N ARG A 463 8.54 0.66 -31.98
CA ARG A 463 9.83 0.06 -31.58
C ARG A 463 9.84 -0.22 -30.09
N PRO A 464 10.67 -1.18 -29.63
CA PRO A 464 10.87 -1.38 -28.20
C PRO A 464 11.27 -0.07 -27.52
N PRO A 465 10.61 0.32 -26.42
CA PRO A 465 10.93 1.54 -25.71
C PRO A 465 12.30 1.45 -25.02
N GLU A 466 13.02 2.56 -24.97
CA GLU A 466 14.21 2.68 -24.16
C GLU A 466 13.84 2.93 -22.67
N PRO A 467 14.71 2.54 -21.73
CA PRO A 467 14.51 2.83 -20.31
C PRO A 467 14.22 4.31 -20.06
N GLU A 468 13.18 4.60 -19.30
CA GLU A 468 12.76 5.94 -18.99
C GLU A 468 13.60 6.52 -17.85
N PRO A 469 14.25 7.69 -18.01
CA PRO A 469 14.92 8.36 -16.91
C PRO A 469 13.94 8.66 -15.77
N LEU A 470 14.39 8.41 -14.54
CA LEU A 470 13.60 8.72 -13.35
C LEU A 470 13.63 10.24 -13.11
N THR A 471 12.46 10.86 -12.90
CA THR A 471 12.33 12.32 -12.74
C THR A 471 11.02 12.69 -12.03
N PHE A 472 11.03 13.85 -11.34
CA PHE A 472 9.82 14.56 -10.90
C PHE A 472 9.25 15.50 -11.96
N GLY A 473 10.01 15.76 -13.03
CA GLY A 473 9.58 16.56 -14.18
C GLY A 473 8.85 15.73 -15.24
N ARG A 474 8.68 16.33 -16.43
CA ARG A 474 8.05 15.66 -17.57
C ARG A 474 8.90 14.46 -18.01
N PRO A 475 8.30 13.24 -18.04
CA PRO A 475 9.01 12.03 -18.45
C PRO A 475 9.29 12.02 -19.96
N ARG A 476 10.23 11.15 -20.41
CA ARG A 476 10.50 10.94 -21.84
C ARG A 476 9.24 10.51 -22.61
N SER A 477 8.37 9.76 -22.00
CA SER A 477 7.09 9.31 -22.54
C SER A 477 6.04 10.41 -22.70
N TRP A 478 6.33 11.68 -22.33
CA TRP A 478 5.36 12.77 -22.27
C TRP A 478 4.52 12.94 -23.55
N ASP A 479 5.16 13.02 -24.71
CA ASP A 479 4.45 13.22 -25.97
C ASP A 479 3.65 12.00 -26.40
N ASN A 480 4.14 10.79 -26.10
CA ASN A 480 3.41 9.55 -26.31
C ASN A 480 2.18 9.48 -25.42
N TRP A 481 2.35 9.75 -24.14
CA TRP A 481 1.27 9.83 -23.15
C TRP A 481 0.19 10.84 -23.58
N LYS A 482 0.60 12.05 -23.99
CA LYS A 482 -0.32 13.06 -24.50
C LYS A 482 -1.08 12.56 -25.74
N ALA A 483 -0.39 11.94 -26.68
CA ALA A 483 -1.01 11.45 -27.90
C ALA A 483 -1.99 10.29 -27.65
N GLU A 484 -1.74 9.43 -26.65
CA GLU A 484 -2.68 8.40 -26.21
C GLU A 484 -3.92 9.01 -25.58
N HIS A 485 -3.74 10.01 -24.70
CA HIS A 485 -4.82 10.79 -24.10
C HIS A 485 -5.70 11.46 -25.15
N ASP A 486 -5.10 12.19 -26.10
CA ASP A 486 -5.80 12.91 -27.15
C ASP A 486 -6.57 11.94 -28.08
N ALA A 487 -5.99 10.77 -28.36
CA ALA A 487 -6.66 9.74 -29.17
C ALA A 487 -7.93 9.22 -28.49
N CYS A 488 -7.94 9.09 -27.15
CA CYS A 488 -9.14 8.75 -26.40
C CYS A 488 -10.21 9.85 -26.51
N ARG A 489 -9.83 11.12 -26.44
CA ARG A 489 -10.74 12.27 -26.51
C ARG A 489 -11.36 12.49 -27.88
N THR A 490 -10.63 12.16 -28.96
CA THR A 490 -11.03 12.53 -30.32
C THR A 490 -11.28 11.37 -31.26
N GLY A 491 -10.78 10.18 -30.94
CA GLY A 491 -10.78 9.00 -31.80
C GLY A 491 -11.22 7.72 -31.08
N VAL A 492 -10.38 6.72 -31.07
CA VAL A 492 -10.59 5.45 -30.37
C VAL A 492 -9.26 4.89 -29.88
N ILE A 493 -9.26 4.37 -28.65
CA ILE A 493 -8.11 3.67 -28.08
C ILE A 493 -8.47 2.23 -27.71
N LEU A 494 -7.41 1.39 -27.63
CA LEU A 494 -7.44 0.05 -27.07
C LEU A 494 -6.51 0.00 -25.86
N MET A 495 -7.01 -0.53 -24.74
CA MET A 495 -6.27 -0.62 -23.48
C MET A 495 -6.44 -2.03 -22.89
N ASP A 496 -5.33 -2.67 -22.52
CA ASP A 496 -5.34 -3.93 -21.77
C ASP A 496 -5.58 -3.66 -20.28
N MET A 497 -6.66 -4.22 -19.76
CA MET A 497 -7.05 -4.16 -18.36
C MET A 497 -7.21 -5.57 -17.76
N SER A 498 -6.53 -6.55 -18.33
CA SER A 498 -6.67 -7.97 -17.93
C SER A 498 -6.26 -8.24 -16.47
N PHE A 499 -5.50 -7.35 -15.85
CA PHE A 499 -5.09 -7.42 -14.44
C PHE A 499 -6.23 -7.07 -13.46
N MET A 500 -7.30 -6.39 -13.89
CA MET A 500 -8.45 -6.10 -13.03
C MET A 500 -9.04 -7.39 -12.46
N ALA A 501 -9.36 -7.38 -11.17
CA ALA A 501 -9.93 -8.54 -10.49
C ALA A 501 -11.34 -8.86 -11.00
N LYS A 502 -11.60 -10.14 -11.29
CA LYS A 502 -12.87 -10.64 -11.84
C LYS A 502 -13.35 -11.83 -11.04
N PHE A 503 -14.56 -11.74 -10.51
CA PHE A 503 -15.18 -12.85 -9.74
C PHE A 503 -16.53 -13.21 -10.33
N LEU A 504 -16.69 -14.48 -10.65
CA LEU A 504 -17.99 -15.05 -10.99
C LEU A 504 -18.69 -15.50 -9.71
N VAL A 505 -19.84 -14.91 -9.41
CA VAL A 505 -20.64 -15.24 -8.21
C VAL A 505 -21.95 -15.87 -8.67
N GLN A 506 -22.20 -17.12 -8.23
CA GLN A 506 -23.29 -17.95 -8.73
C GLN A 506 -24.05 -18.62 -7.58
N GLY A 507 -25.30 -18.95 -7.84
CA GLY A 507 -26.16 -19.70 -6.94
C GLY A 507 -27.50 -18.99 -6.68
N ARG A 508 -28.48 -19.73 -6.17
CA ARG A 508 -29.82 -19.21 -5.90
C ARG A 508 -29.84 -18.03 -4.92
N ASP A 509 -28.84 -17.95 -4.02
CA ASP A 509 -28.73 -16.88 -3.02
C ASP A 509 -27.69 -15.80 -3.39
N ALA A 510 -27.04 -15.91 -4.56
CA ALA A 510 -25.99 -14.97 -4.97
C ALA A 510 -26.47 -13.52 -5.03
N GLY A 511 -27.68 -13.28 -5.57
CA GLY A 511 -28.27 -11.94 -5.60
C GLY A 511 -28.54 -11.39 -4.21
N ARG A 512 -29.06 -12.18 -3.30
CA ARG A 512 -29.33 -11.77 -1.91
C ARG A 512 -28.06 -11.38 -1.19
N VAL A 513 -27.01 -12.21 -1.32
CA VAL A 513 -25.70 -11.96 -0.68
C VAL A 513 -25.05 -10.69 -1.25
N LEU A 514 -24.91 -10.60 -2.57
CA LEU A 514 -24.30 -9.45 -3.22
C LEU A 514 -25.10 -8.17 -2.95
N ASN A 515 -26.41 -8.25 -2.95
CA ASN A 515 -27.25 -7.09 -2.71
C ASN A 515 -27.16 -6.59 -1.26
N TRP A 516 -26.93 -7.49 -0.29
CA TRP A 516 -26.72 -7.10 1.11
C TRP A 516 -25.40 -6.35 1.31
N ILE A 517 -24.30 -6.82 0.71
CA ILE A 517 -22.98 -6.17 0.86
C ILE A 517 -22.79 -4.94 -0.03
N SER A 518 -23.65 -4.74 -1.03
CA SER A 518 -23.57 -3.61 -1.97
C SER A 518 -24.43 -2.44 -1.51
N ALA A 519 -23.89 -1.23 -1.51
CA ALA A 519 -24.63 -0.01 -1.16
C ALA A 519 -25.68 0.39 -2.21
N ASN A 520 -25.50 -0.07 -3.46
CA ASN A 520 -26.50 0.06 -4.54
C ASN A 520 -27.34 -1.21 -4.70
N ASP A 521 -28.37 -1.15 -5.53
CA ASP A 521 -29.16 -2.32 -5.90
C ASP A 521 -28.49 -3.04 -7.09
N VAL A 522 -27.93 -4.19 -6.81
CA VAL A 522 -27.21 -5.02 -7.81
C VAL A 522 -28.04 -6.22 -8.28
N ASP A 523 -29.18 -6.48 -7.65
CA ASP A 523 -30.09 -7.57 -8.00
C ASP A 523 -31.32 -7.12 -8.81
N GLY A 524 -31.17 -6.01 -9.55
CA GLY A 524 -32.17 -5.49 -10.47
C GLY A 524 -32.29 -6.29 -11.77
N ALA A 525 -32.49 -5.60 -12.89
CA ALA A 525 -32.64 -6.23 -14.21
C ALA A 525 -31.36 -6.94 -14.65
N SER A 526 -31.52 -8.12 -15.28
CA SER A 526 -30.44 -8.85 -15.96
C SER A 526 -29.89 -8.07 -17.16
N GLY A 527 -28.68 -8.40 -17.59
CA GLY A 527 -27.98 -7.72 -18.69
C GLY A 527 -27.54 -6.30 -18.35
N ARG A 528 -27.29 -6.04 -17.05
CA ARG A 528 -26.95 -4.71 -16.57
C ARG A 528 -25.81 -4.73 -15.58
N THR A 529 -24.92 -3.74 -15.71
CA THR A 529 -23.82 -3.44 -14.77
C THR A 529 -24.26 -2.33 -13.81
N THR A 530 -24.02 -2.55 -12.53
CA THR A 530 -24.27 -1.58 -11.46
C THR A 530 -22.97 -1.20 -10.78
N TYR A 531 -22.68 0.09 -10.74
CA TYR A 531 -21.58 0.65 -9.96
C TYR A 531 -22.01 0.78 -8.51
N THR A 532 -21.21 0.27 -7.59
CA THR A 532 -21.53 0.23 -6.16
C THR A 532 -20.29 0.22 -5.30
N GLN A 533 -20.44 0.65 -4.06
CA GLN A 533 -19.43 0.51 -3.02
C GLN A 533 -19.86 -0.61 -2.08
N TRP A 534 -18.87 -1.32 -1.53
CA TRP A 534 -19.05 -2.16 -0.35
C TRP A 534 -18.55 -1.41 0.87
N LEU A 535 -19.27 -1.55 1.97
CA LEU A 535 -19.03 -0.82 3.21
C LEU A 535 -18.93 -1.78 4.37
N ASN A 536 -18.19 -1.37 5.41
CA ASN A 536 -18.24 -2.03 6.70
C ASN A 536 -19.40 -1.49 7.56
N GLU A 537 -19.57 -2.02 8.76
CA GLU A 537 -20.64 -1.62 9.70
C GLU A 537 -20.50 -0.16 10.13
N GLY A 538 -19.30 0.43 10.07
CA GLY A 538 -19.04 1.85 10.33
C GLY A 538 -19.43 2.77 9.18
N GLY A 539 -19.90 2.23 8.03
CA GLY A 539 -20.29 3.00 6.86
C GLY A 539 -19.11 3.59 6.09
N THR A 540 -17.90 3.03 6.26
CA THR A 540 -16.74 3.39 5.46
C THR A 540 -16.45 2.32 4.40
N LEU A 541 -15.64 2.69 3.39
CA LEU A 541 -15.42 1.90 2.19
C LEU A 541 -14.59 0.63 2.48
N GLU A 542 -14.98 -0.46 1.87
CA GLU A 542 -14.22 -1.71 1.79
C GLU A 542 -13.88 -2.08 0.34
N ALA A 543 -14.68 -1.61 -0.61
CA ALA A 543 -14.38 -1.72 -2.03
C ALA A 543 -15.19 -0.71 -2.85
N ASP A 544 -14.66 -0.37 -4.02
CA ASP A 544 -15.31 0.40 -5.06
C ASP A 544 -15.27 -0.41 -6.36
N LEU A 545 -16.43 -0.83 -6.88
CA LEU A 545 -16.50 -1.89 -7.86
C LEU A 545 -17.77 -1.86 -8.72
N THR A 546 -17.81 -2.72 -9.72
CA THR A 546 -18.99 -2.97 -10.54
C THR A 546 -19.50 -4.39 -10.40
N VAL A 547 -20.81 -4.56 -10.41
CA VAL A 547 -21.52 -5.83 -10.40
C VAL A 547 -22.39 -5.92 -11.65
N THR A 548 -22.13 -6.91 -12.49
CA THR A 548 -22.93 -7.21 -13.69
C THR A 548 -23.83 -8.41 -13.41
N LYS A 549 -25.14 -8.25 -13.45
CA LYS A 549 -26.09 -9.36 -13.39
C LYS A 549 -26.29 -9.91 -14.79
N PHE A 550 -26.07 -11.20 -14.96
CA PHE A 550 -26.19 -11.86 -16.24
C PHE A 550 -27.63 -12.21 -16.62
N GLU A 551 -27.88 -12.36 -17.91
CA GLU A 551 -29.07 -13.01 -18.43
C GLU A 551 -29.04 -14.51 -18.05
N PRO A 552 -30.23 -15.16 -17.86
CA PRO A 552 -30.28 -16.57 -17.60
C PRO A 552 -29.59 -17.41 -18.69
N GLY A 553 -28.81 -18.40 -18.27
CA GLY A 553 -28.05 -19.27 -19.18
C GLY A 553 -26.67 -18.80 -19.56
N PHE A 554 -26.18 -17.66 -19.02
CA PHE A 554 -24.78 -17.24 -19.18
C PHE A 554 -23.83 -18.35 -18.71
N ALA A 555 -22.78 -18.62 -19.49
CA ALA A 555 -21.74 -19.61 -19.20
C ALA A 555 -22.27 -21.01 -18.79
N GLY A 556 -23.43 -21.39 -19.31
CA GLY A 556 -24.05 -22.70 -18.99
C GLY A 556 -24.73 -22.75 -17.62
N THR A 557 -24.97 -21.61 -16.97
CA THR A 557 -25.70 -21.53 -15.68
C THR A 557 -27.18 -21.80 -15.93
N SER A 558 -27.59 -23.06 -15.81
CA SER A 558 -29.00 -23.46 -16.00
C SER A 558 -29.84 -22.97 -14.83
N GLY A 559 -30.61 -21.88 -15.03
CA GLY A 559 -31.65 -21.43 -14.11
C GLY A 559 -31.20 -20.78 -12.81
N GLU A 560 -29.89 -20.70 -12.49
CA GLU A 560 -29.37 -20.01 -11.32
C GLU A 560 -28.94 -18.57 -11.63
N GLN A 561 -28.96 -17.72 -10.60
CA GLN A 561 -28.45 -16.36 -10.71
C GLN A 561 -26.93 -16.36 -10.85
N ALA A 562 -26.41 -15.52 -11.75
CA ALA A 562 -24.99 -15.36 -11.95
C ALA A 562 -24.62 -13.86 -12.10
N TYR A 563 -23.49 -13.50 -11.51
CA TYR A 563 -22.97 -12.14 -11.49
C TYR A 563 -21.47 -12.13 -11.75
N MET A 564 -21.00 -11.08 -12.45
CA MET A 564 -19.58 -10.76 -12.53
C MET A 564 -19.31 -9.53 -11.66
N VAL A 565 -18.39 -9.72 -10.72
CA VAL A 565 -17.87 -8.61 -9.88
C VAL A 565 -16.51 -8.23 -10.43
N ILE A 566 -16.32 -6.93 -10.74
CA ILE A 566 -15.05 -6.38 -11.24
C ILE A 566 -14.55 -5.35 -10.23
N ALA A 567 -13.33 -5.53 -9.76
CA ALA A 567 -12.68 -4.65 -8.80
C ALA A 567 -11.25 -4.30 -9.24
N SER A 568 -10.59 -3.36 -8.52
CA SER A 568 -9.19 -3.04 -8.76
C SER A 568 -8.29 -4.25 -8.46
N ASP A 569 -7.13 -4.28 -9.10
CA ASP A 569 -6.10 -5.30 -8.91
C ASP A 569 -5.58 -5.32 -7.46
N THR A 570 -5.51 -4.16 -6.81
CA THR A 570 -5.08 -4.02 -5.41
C THR A 570 -6.07 -4.63 -4.42
N ALA A 571 -7.37 -4.67 -4.74
CA ALA A 571 -8.44 -5.23 -3.91
C ALA A 571 -8.76 -6.70 -4.23
N HIS A 572 -7.97 -7.38 -5.06
CA HIS A 572 -8.25 -8.71 -5.59
C HIS A 572 -8.58 -9.74 -4.49
N ARG A 573 -7.72 -9.95 -3.51
CA ARG A 573 -7.97 -10.91 -2.43
C ARG A 573 -8.96 -10.38 -1.40
N HIS A 574 -8.98 -9.08 -1.17
CA HIS A 574 -9.91 -8.42 -0.27
C HIS A 574 -11.36 -8.66 -0.68
N VAL A 575 -11.70 -8.38 -1.93
CA VAL A 575 -13.05 -8.54 -2.48
C VAL A 575 -13.54 -9.98 -2.40
N LEU A 576 -12.71 -10.96 -2.77
CA LEU A 576 -13.08 -12.38 -2.65
C LEU A 576 -13.33 -12.79 -1.20
N THR A 577 -12.49 -12.30 -0.29
CA THR A 577 -12.61 -12.55 1.14
C THR A 577 -13.89 -11.91 1.70
N TRP A 578 -14.20 -10.70 1.28
CA TRP A 578 -15.41 -9.98 1.70
C TRP A 578 -16.68 -10.72 1.31
N ILE A 579 -16.79 -11.21 0.06
CA ILE A 579 -17.91 -12.05 -0.38
C ILE A 579 -18.04 -13.29 0.52
N ARG A 580 -16.95 -14.02 0.73
CA ARG A 580 -16.94 -15.28 1.50
C ARG A 580 -17.33 -15.06 2.96
N ARG A 581 -16.84 -14.01 3.60
CA ARG A 581 -17.13 -13.69 5.01
C ARG A 581 -18.57 -13.24 5.24
N HIS A 582 -19.20 -12.65 4.23
CA HIS A 582 -20.59 -12.20 4.29
C HIS A 582 -21.58 -13.17 3.61
N THR A 583 -21.13 -14.33 3.18
CA THR A 583 -22.00 -15.41 2.73
C THR A 583 -22.41 -16.24 3.93
N PRO A 584 -23.72 -16.26 4.30
CA PRO A 584 -24.22 -17.13 5.37
C PRO A 584 -23.96 -18.60 5.10
N ASP A 585 -23.74 -19.41 6.14
CA ASP A 585 -23.41 -20.83 6.03
C ASP A 585 -24.49 -21.65 5.32
N ASP A 586 -25.75 -21.24 5.39
CA ASP A 586 -26.91 -21.86 4.73
C ASP A 586 -27.18 -21.34 3.31
N ALA A 587 -26.41 -20.34 2.85
CA ALA A 587 -26.61 -19.74 1.53
C ALA A 587 -25.92 -20.54 0.42
N HIS A 588 -26.63 -20.78 -0.65
CA HIS A 588 -26.05 -21.31 -1.89
C HIS A 588 -25.55 -20.14 -2.73
N CYS A 589 -24.32 -19.69 -2.42
CA CYS A 589 -23.62 -18.59 -3.08
C CYS A 589 -22.13 -18.94 -3.22
N ILE A 590 -21.64 -19.11 -4.44
CA ILE A 590 -20.27 -19.53 -4.74
C ILE A 590 -19.58 -18.41 -5.50
N ALA A 591 -18.47 -17.92 -4.95
CA ALA A 591 -17.60 -16.93 -5.59
C ALA A 591 -16.32 -17.61 -6.10
N THR A 592 -16.08 -17.49 -7.40
CA THR A 592 -14.93 -18.07 -8.09
C THR A 592 -14.09 -16.93 -8.70
N ASP A 593 -12.78 -16.95 -8.42
CA ASP A 593 -11.84 -16.06 -9.09
C ASP A 593 -11.66 -16.49 -10.55
N VAL A 594 -12.07 -15.64 -11.48
CA VAL A 594 -11.99 -15.86 -12.92
C VAL A 594 -11.09 -14.81 -13.60
N THR A 595 -10.25 -14.14 -12.82
CA THR A 595 -9.35 -13.08 -13.32
C THR A 595 -8.51 -13.56 -14.50
N SER A 596 -7.93 -14.76 -14.42
CA SER A 596 -7.11 -15.34 -15.49
C SER A 596 -7.91 -16.04 -16.58
N ALA A 597 -9.22 -16.26 -16.39
CA ALA A 597 -10.07 -16.89 -17.40
C ALA A 597 -10.50 -15.90 -18.50
N TYR A 598 -10.47 -14.61 -18.21
CA TYR A 598 -10.89 -13.57 -19.13
C TYR A 598 -9.80 -12.52 -19.31
N ALA A 599 -9.38 -12.29 -20.55
CA ALA A 599 -8.73 -11.04 -20.90
C ALA A 599 -9.76 -9.91 -20.87
N GLN A 600 -9.35 -8.73 -20.39
CA GLN A 600 -10.18 -7.53 -20.42
C GLN A 600 -9.53 -6.50 -21.32
N ILE A 601 -10.20 -6.18 -22.44
CA ILE A 601 -9.80 -5.15 -23.38
C ILE A 601 -10.81 -4.01 -23.31
N ASN A 602 -10.35 -2.81 -23.01
CA ASN A 602 -11.18 -1.62 -23.03
C ASN A 602 -11.02 -0.91 -24.38
N VAL A 603 -12.14 -0.69 -25.08
CA VAL A 603 -12.25 0.10 -26.32
C VAL A 603 -12.98 1.38 -26.00
N GLN A 604 -12.28 2.51 -26.01
CA GLN A 604 -12.75 3.77 -25.48
C GLN A 604 -12.53 4.92 -26.46
N GLY A 605 -13.39 5.92 -26.40
CA GLY A 605 -13.36 7.11 -27.25
C GLY A 605 -14.61 7.25 -28.14
N PRO A 606 -14.85 8.43 -28.75
CA PRO A 606 -16.08 8.70 -29.53
C PRO A 606 -16.31 7.77 -30.73
N ARG A 607 -15.25 7.15 -31.26
CA ARG A 607 -15.33 6.20 -32.39
C ARG A 607 -15.37 4.72 -31.93
N SER A 608 -15.44 4.45 -30.62
CA SER A 608 -15.43 3.08 -30.08
C SER A 608 -16.62 2.25 -30.58
N ARG A 609 -17.82 2.84 -30.66
CA ARG A 609 -19.00 2.16 -31.22
C ARG A 609 -18.82 1.84 -32.70
N GLU A 610 -18.31 2.78 -33.48
CA GLU A 610 -18.04 2.57 -34.92
C GLU A 610 -17.10 1.39 -35.15
N LEU A 611 -16.03 1.31 -34.34
CA LEU A 611 -15.09 0.19 -34.40
C LEU A 611 -15.76 -1.15 -34.09
N LEU A 612 -16.48 -1.23 -32.96
CA LEU A 612 -17.10 -2.49 -32.55
C LEU A 612 -18.24 -2.93 -33.48
N GLN A 613 -19.02 -1.99 -34.00
CA GLN A 613 -20.11 -2.32 -34.93
C GLN A 613 -19.63 -2.97 -36.25
N ARG A 614 -18.35 -2.80 -36.62
CA ARG A 614 -17.75 -3.48 -37.78
C ARG A 614 -17.50 -4.95 -37.51
N LEU A 615 -17.43 -5.38 -36.27
CA LEU A 615 -17.01 -6.70 -35.83
C LEU A 615 -18.14 -7.58 -35.31
N THR A 616 -19.34 -7.03 -35.13
CA THR A 616 -20.51 -7.77 -34.64
C THR A 616 -21.78 -7.38 -35.40
N SER A 617 -22.69 -8.34 -35.50
CA SER A 617 -24.05 -8.11 -36.03
C SER A 617 -25.01 -7.57 -34.93
N ALA A 618 -24.59 -7.55 -33.65
CA ALA A 618 -25.40 -6.99 -32.57
C ALA A 618 -25.56 -5.47 -32.74
N ASP A 619 -26.77 -4.96 -32.55
CA ASP A 619 -27.04 -3.51 -32.58
C ASP A 619 -26.44 -2.84 -31.33
N LEU A 620 -25.44 -1.99 -31.53
CA LEU A 620 -24.76 -1.23 -30.46
C LEU A 620 -25.28 0.21 -30.35
N SER A 621 -26.42 0.54 -30.99
CA SER A 621 -27.06 1.86 -30.83
C SER A 621 -27.41 2.16 -29.37
N ASN A 622 -27.64 3.44 -29.05
CA ASN A 622 -28.05 3.85 -27.71
C ASN A 622 -29.37 3.21 -27.27
N ALA A 623 -30.28 2.93 -28.21
CA ALA A 623 -31.55 2.30 -27.93
C ALA A 623 -31.40 0.81 -27.59
N ALA A 624 -30.59 0.08 -28.35
CA ALA A 624 -30.38 -1.36 -28.19
C ALA A 624 -29.36 -1.68 -27.12
N PHE A 625 -28.32 -0.84 -26.96
CA PHE A 625 -27.21 -1.05 -26.03
C PHE A 625 -26.96 0.22 -25.18
N PRO A 626 -27.87 0.56 -24.25
CA PRO A 626 -27.75 1.77 -23.45
C PRO A 626 -26.57 1.72 -22.49
N PHE A 627 -26.19 2.88 -21.93
CA PHE A 627 -25.14 2.97 -20.91
C PHE A 627 -25.41 2.00 -19.74
N ARG A 628 -24.40 1.24 -19.33
CA ARG A 628 -24.43 0.14 -18.36
C ARG A 628 -25.10 -1.16 -18.84
N ALA A 629 -25.46 -1.28 -20.11
CA ALA A 629 -25.87 -2.57 -20.66
C ALA A 629 -24.68 -3.54 -20.72
N ALA A 630 -24.96 -4.82 -20.46
CA ALA A 630 -24.01 -5.93 -20.54
C ALA A 630 -24.66 -7.09 -21.31
N ARG A 631 -24.01 -7.57 -22.36
CA ARG A 631 -24.53 -8.68 -23.18
C ARG A 631 -23.40 -9.51 -23.76
N ASP A 632 -23.68 -10.78 -23.95
CA ASP A 632 -22.86 -11.65 -24.78
C ASP A 632 -23.09 -11.34 -26.25
N ILE A 633 -22.01 -11.07 -26.96
CA ILE A 633 -22.02 -10.86 -28.40
C ILE A 633 -20.95 -11.73 -29.07
N ASP A 634 -21.13 -11.95 -30.38
CA ASP A 634 -20.11 -12.65 -31.17
C ASP A 634 -19.18 -11.61 -31.83
N ILE A 635 -17.86 -11.81 -31.66
CA ILE A 635 -16.79 -11.09 -32.39
C ILE A 635 -15.88 -12.13 -33.02
N GLY A 636 -15.90 -12.25 -34.33
CA GLY A 636 -15.21 -13.33 -35.03
C GLY A 636 -15.69 -14.69 -34.53
N PHE A 637 -14.78 -15.51 -33.99
CA PHE A 637 -15.09 -16.84 -33.45
C PHE A 637 -15.33 -16.83 -31.93
N ALA A 638 -15.22 -15.65 -31.29
CA ALA A 638 -15.31 -15.53 -29.84
C ALA A 638 -16.69 -15.07 -29.39
N ARG A 639 -17.19 -15.72 -28.32
CA ARG A 639 -18.31 -15.22 -27.52
C ARG A 639 -17.75 -14.29 -26.45
N VAL A 640 -18.07 -13.01 -26.51
CA VAL A 640 -17.51 -11.94 -25.68
C VAL A 640 -18.60 -11.31 -24.84
N LEU A 641 -18.39 -11.19 -23.54
CA LEU A 641 -19.22 -10.33 -22.71
C LEU A 641 -18.80 -8.87 -22.99
N LEU A 642 -19.71 -8.10 -23.61
CA LEU A 642 -19.53 -6.68 -23.86
C LEU A 642 -20.30 -5.87 -22.82
N VAL A 643 -19.61 -4.94 -22.16
CA VAL A 643 -20.22 -4.01 -21.19
C VAL A 643 -20.01 -2.57 -21.66
N ARG A 644 -21.08 -1.81 -21.78
CA ARG A 644 -20.98 -0.38 -22.10
C ARG A 644 -20.77 0.43 -20.83
N ILE A 645 -19.52 0.68 -20.52
CA ILE A 645 -19.06 1.44 -19.35
C ILE A 645 -17.73 2.14 -19.66
N THR A 646 -17.37 3.12 -18.88
CA THR A 646 -16.10 3.84 -19.04
C THR A 646 -15.52 4.24 -17.70
N TYR A 647 -14.20 4.20 -17.63
CA TYR A 647 -13.41 4.80 -16.55
C TYR A 647 -12.54 5.98 -17.05
N LEU A 648 -12.75 6.40 -18.31
CA LEU A 648 -11.96 7.45 -18.98
C LEU A 648 -12.76 8.72 -19.32
N GLY A 649 -14.08 8.69 -19.10
CA GLY A 649 -14.95 9.83 -19.34
C GLY A 649 -15.38 10.04 -20.79
N GLU A 650 -15.20 9.04 -21.65
CA GLU A 650 -15.67 9.00 -23.04
C GLU A 650 -16.66 7.85 -23.26
N LEU A 651 -17.32 7.82 -24.42
CA LEU A 651 -18.03 6.62 -24.87
C LEU A 651 -17.07 5.43 -24.83
N GLY A 652 -17.50 4.33 -24.26
CA GLY A 652 -16.61 3.21 -24.10
C GLY A 652 -17.27 1.88 -23.82
N TYR A 653 -16.50 0.84 -24.04
CA TYR A 653 -16.87 -0.55 -23.86
C TYR A 653 -15.73 -1.33 -23.24
N GLU A 654 -16.08 -2.25 -22.35
CA GLU A 654 -15.18 -3.27 -21.81
C GLU A 654 -15.55 -4.62 -22.40
N LEU A 655 -14.56 -5.32 -22.93
CA LEU A 655 -14.67 -6.62 -23.55
C LEU A 655 -14.05 -7.65 -22.61
N TYR A 656 -14.85 -8.58 -22.12
CA TYR A 656 -14.40 -9.73 -21.35
C TYR A 656 -14.37 -10.95 -22.27
N ILE A 657 -13.17 -11.35 -22.64
CA ILE A 657 -12.90 -12.32 -23.69
C ILE A 657 -12.32 -13.58 -23.06
N PRO A 658 -12.81 -14.80 -23.36
CA PRO A 658 -12.12 -16.01 -22.95
C PRO A 658 -10.64 -15.95 -23.29
N ALA A 659 -9.75 -16.25 -22.32
CA ALA A 659 -8.31 -15.98 -22.45
C ALA A 659 -7.68 -16.62 -23.69
N GLU A 660 -8.13 -17.82 -24.06
CA GLU A 660 -7.66 -18.54 -25.25
C GLU A 660 -8.08 -17.90 -26.59
N GLN A 661 -9.10 -17.03 -26.57
CA GLN A 661 -9.58 -16.30 -27.76
C GLN A 661 -9.15 -14.84 -27.78
N ALA A 662 -8.42 -14.39 -26.76
CA ALA A 662 -8.06 -12.98 -26.59
C ALA A 662 -7.20 -12.44 -27.73
N VAL A 663 -6.24 -13.21 -28.22
CA VAL A 663 -5.38 -12.82 -29.35
C VAL A 663 -6.20 -12.68 -30.63
N HIS A 664 -7.14 -13.59 -30.90
CA HIS A 664 -8.01 -13.52 -32.07
C HIS A 664 -8.85 -12.23 -32.06
N VAL A 665 -9.51 -11.92 -30.96
CA VAL A 665 -10.32 -10.70 -30.85
C VAL A 665 -9.46 -9.44 -30.92
N TYR A 666 -8.30 -9.44 -30.28
CA TYR A 666 -7.36 -8.33 -30.36
C TYR A 666 -6.92 -8.03 -31.80
N ASP A 667 -6.53 -9.07 -32.54
CA ASP A 667 -6.09 -8.89 -33.93
C ASP A 667 -7.24 -8.34 -34.83
N LEU A 668 -8.48 -8.79 -34.62
CA LEU A 668 -9.67 -8.24 -35.29
C LEU A 668 -9.92 -6.77 -34.96
N LEU A 669 -9.79 -6.39 -33.67
CA LEU A 669 -9.95 -4.99 -33.24
C LEU A 669 -8.91 -4.08 -33.88
N VAL A 670 -7.66 -4.53 -33.91
CA VAL A 670 -6.56 -3.78 -34.50
C VAL A 670 -6.75 -3.60 -36.01
N ASP A 671 -7.15 -4.67 -36.70
CA ASP A 671 -7.37 -4.62 -38.16
C ASP A 671 -8.55 -3.71 -38.53
N ALA A 672 -9.69 -3.83 -37.82
CA ALA A 672 -10.87 -3.01 -38.05
C ALA A 672 -10.67 -1.53 -37.67
N GLY A 673 -9.70 -1.25 -36.80
CA GLY A 673 -9.42 0.09 -36.28
C GLY A 673 -8.39 0.89 -37.10
N ARG A 674 -7.73 0.30 -38.11
CA ARG A 674 -6.62 0.95 -38.85
C ARG A 674 -7.01 2.29 -39.46
N ASP A 675 -8.12 2.36 -40.17
CA ASP A 675 -8.64 3.57 -40.82
C ASP A 675 -9.38 4.49 -39.86
N LEU A 676 -9.68 4.02 -38.62
CA LEU A 676 -10.27 4.81 -37.58
C LEU A 676 -9.23 5.56 -36.72
N GLY A 677 -7.93 5.34 -37.00
CA GLY A 677 -6.86 5.90 -36.18
C GLY A 677 -6.77 5.28 -34.79
N LEU A 678 -7.11 3.99 -34.67
CA LEU A 678 -6.99 3.26 -33.43
C LEU A 678 -5.59 3.38 -32.83
N ARG A 679 -5.50 3.80 -31.58
CA ARG A 679 -4.24 3.89 -30.83
C ARG A 679 -4.27 2.99 -29.60
N HIS A 680 -3.15 2.35 -29.33
CA HIS A 680 -2.96 1.70 -28.02
C HIS A 680 -2.72 2.77 -26.98
N ALA A 681 -3.26 2.56 -25.77
CA ALA A 681 -3.06 3.48 -24.64
C ALA A 681 -2.75 2.69 -23.37
N GLY A 682 -1.85 3.24 -22.58
CA GLY A 682 -1.37 2.64 -21.35
C GLY A 682 -1.93 3.30 -20.09
N LEU A 683 -1.38 2.87 -18.94
CA LEU A 683 -1.84 3.31 -17.62
C LEU A 683 -1.56 4.80 -17.34
N LYS A 684 -0.55 5.41 -17.99
CA LYS A 684 -0.35 6.88 -17.92
C LYS A 684 -1.54 7.63 -18.53
N ALA A 685 -2.03 7.19 -19.68
CA ALA A 685 -3.23 7.77 -20.30
C ALA A 685 -4.48 7.52 -19.46
N LEU A 686 -4.66 6.31 -18.90
CA LEU A 686 -5.75 6.01 -17.96
C LEU A 686 -5.71 6.99 -16.78
N ALA A 687 -4.55 7.16 -16.14
CA ALA A 687 -4.40 8.04 -14.98
C ALA A 687 -4.81 9.48 -15.28
N SER A 688 -4.39 10.04 -16.44
CA SER A 688 -4.75 11.40 -16.82
C SER A 688 -6.24 11.55 -17.19
N LEU A 689 -6.78 10.60 -17.95
CA LEU A 689 -8.17 10.63 -18.41
C LEU A 689 -9.16 10.51 -17.25
N ARG A 690 -8.95 9.52 -16.33
CA ARG A 690 -9.81 9.32 -15.18
C ARG A 690 -9.73 10.50 -14.19
N MET A 691 -8.53 11.10 -14.05
CA MET A 691 -8.31 12.21 -13.16
C MET A 691 -9.03 13.48 -13.62
N GLU A 692 -9.03 13.77 -14.93
CA GLU A 692 -9.82 14.89 -15.47
C GLU A 692 -11.33 14.72 -15.23
N LYS A 693 -11.81 13.47 -15.22
CA LYS A 693 -13.20 13.12 -14.93
C LYS A 693 -13.50 13.03 -13.45
N GLY A 694 -12.47 13.12 -12.60
CA GLY A 694 -12.62 13.00 -11.16
C GLY A 694 -13.11 11.61 -10.72
N TYR A 695 -12.82 10.54 -11.48
CA TYR A 695 -13.15 9.17 -11.08
C TYR A 695 -12.21 8.67 -10.00
N ARG A 696 -12.76 7.94 -9.02
CA ARG A 696 -12.09 7.46 -7.81
C ARG A 696 -11.43 6.12 -8.07
N ASP A 697 -10.43 5.81 -7.24
CA ASP A 697 -9.70 4.56 -7.27
C ASP A 697 -9.42 4.09 -5.83
N TYR A 698 -10.07 2.99 -5.42
CA TYR A 698 -9.95 2.44 -4.07
C TYR A 698 -8.55 1.87 -3.84
N GLY A 699 -7.93 2.30 -2.74
CA GLY A 699 -6.56 1.99 -2.40
C GLY A 699 -5.54 3.01 -2.92
N HIS A 700 -5.99 4.08 -3.61
CA HIS A 700 -5.15 5.18 -4.08
C HIS A 700 -5.66 6.54 -3.59
N ASP A 701 -6.81 7.01 -4.05
CA ASP A 701 -7.38 8.31 -3.66
C ASP A 701 -8.57 8.21 -2.69
N ILE A 702 -9.11 7.02 -2.52
CA ILE A 702 -10.11 6.69 -1.49
C ILE A 702 -9.72 5.38 -0.78
N ASP A 703 -10.04 5.29 0.52
CA ASP A 703 -9.57 4.21 1.38
C ASP A 703 -10.63 3.75 2.41
N ASN A 704 -10.26 2.80 3.26
CA ASN A 704 -11.13 2.21 4.28
C ASN A 704 -11.56 3.17 5.41
N THR A 705 -11.05 4.38 5.46
CA THR A 705 -11.47 5.42 6.43
C THR A 705 -12.54 6.35 5.87
N ASP A 706 -12.75 6.33 4.56
CA ASP A 706 -13.64 7.26 3.87
C ASP A 706 -15.09 6.78 3.83
N SER A 707 -16.01 7.72 4.03
CA SER A 707 -17.44 7.49 3.74
C SER A 707 -17.72 7.77 2.26
N PRO A 708 -18.62 7.01 1.61
CA PRO A 708 -19.05 7.32 0.24
C PRO A 708 -19.54 8.76 0.06
N LEU A 709 -20.08 9.37 1.11
CA LEU A 709 -20.57 10.76 1.08
C LEU A 709 -19.41 11.75 0.99
N GLU A 710 -18.31 11.50 1.72
CA GLU A 710 -17.13 12.36 1.75
C GLU A 710 -16.35 12.32 0.43
N VAL A 711 -16.38 11.18 -0.24
CA VAL A 711 -15.68 11.02 -1.52
C VAL A 711 -16.56 11.28 -2.75
N GLY A 712 -17.77 11.85 -2.54
CA GLY A 712 -18.66 12.25 -3.64
C GLY A 712 -19.33 11.08 -4.37
N LEU A 713 -19.42 9.90 -3.75
CA LEU A 713 -20.05 8.70 -4.30
C LEU A 713 -21.49 8.49 -3.80
N GLY A 714 -22.09 9.50 -3.18
CA GLY A 714 -23.46 9.45 -2.67
C GLY A 714 -24.52 9.11 -3.73
N PHE A 715 -24.25 9.37 -5.01
CA PHE A 715 -25.13 9.01 -6.13
C PHE A 715 -25.23 7.48 -6.36
N ALA A 716 -24.24 6.72 -5.93
CA ALA A 716 -24.18 5.27 -6.05
C ALA A 716 -24.80 4.55 -4.83
N LEU A 717 -25.33 5.28 -3.86
CA LEU A 717 -26.02 4.73 -2.69
C LEU A 717 -27.52 4.62 -2.93
N ASN A 718 -28.10 3.44 -2.82
CA ASN A 718 -29.55 3.28 -2.80
C ASN A 718 -30.09 3.21 -1.34
N LEU A 719 -30.22 4.39 -0.71
CA LEU A 719 -30.70 4.50 0.68
C LEU A 719 -32.15 3.99 0.88
N ARG A 720 -32.91 3.82 -0.22
CA ARG A 720 -34.29 3.30 -0.18
C ARG A 720 -34.41 1.83 -0.55
N LYS A 721 -33.27 1.17 -0.78
CA LYS A 721 -33.23 -0.25 -1.16
C LYS A 721 -33.96 -1.11 -0.12
N PRO A 722 -34.93 -1.97 -0.53
CA PRO A 722 -35.55 -2.93 0.36
C PRO A 722 -34.51 -3.82 1.04
N GLY A 723 -34.68 -4.12 2.33
CA GLY A 723 -33.70 -4.88 3.11
C GLY A 723 -32.43 -4.12 3.51
N GLY A 724 -32.20 -2.93 2.99
CA GLY A 724 -31.01 -2.11 3.31
C GLY A 724 -29.72 -2.67 2.73
N PHE A 725 -28.61 -2.30 3.34
CA PHE A 725 -27.27 -2.79 3.04
C PHE A 725 -26.36 -2.61 4.26
N LEU A 726 -25.26 -3.34 4.28
CA LEU A 726 -24.24 -3.26 5.34
C LEU A 726 -23.71 -1.82 5.49
N GLY A 727 -23.70 -1.29 6.72
CA GLY A 727 -23.24 0.08 7.02
C GLY A 727 -24.25 1.21 6.75
N LYS A 728 -25.49 0.89 6.29
CA LYS A 728 -26.49 1.91 5.94
C LYS A 728 -26.77 2.89 7.08
N ASP A 729 -26.94 2.41 8.31
CA ASP A 729 -27.31 3.26 9.45
C ASP A 729 -26.19 4.24 9.80
N ALA A 730 -24.94 3.82 9.71
CA ALA A 730 -23.77 4.68 9.89
C ALA A 730 -23.70 5.77 8.80
N VAL A 731 -23.98 5.42 7.54
CA VAL A 731 -24.05 6.39 6.43
C VAL A 731 -25.18 7.42 6.67
N LEU A 732 -26.35 6.98 7.14
CA LEU A 732 -27.45 7.88 7.47
C LEU A 732 -27.13 8.81 8.62
N ALA A 733 -26.48 8.30 9.67
CA ALA A 733 -26.01 9.10 10.80
C ALA A 733 -24.99 10.17 10.35
N LYS A 734 -24.02 9.79 9.51
CA LYS A 734 -23.04 10.73 8.95
C LYS A 734 -23.70 11.79 8.07
N LYS A 735 -24.66 11.40 7.25
CA LYS A 735 -25.45 12.33 6.44
C LYS A 735 -26.21 13.35 7.31
N ALA A 736 -26.81 12.92 8.40
CA ALA A 736 -27.53 13.80 9.33
C ALA A 736 -26.58 14.75 10.08
N ALA A 737 -25.34 14.32 10.40
CA ALA A 737 -24.32 15.14 11.05
C ALA A 737 -23.72 16.22 10.13
N GLY A 738 -23.90 16.07 8.81
CA GLY A 738 -23.31 16.96 7.79
C GLY A 738 -21.88 16.53 7.38
N ILE A 739 -21.54 16.84 6.14
CA ILE A 739 -20.25 16.44 5.52
C ILE A 739 -19.26 17.59 5.66
N ARG A 740 -18.25 17.40 6.50
CA ARG A 740 -17.21 18.39 6.80
C ARG A 740 -15.85 18.05 6.18
N LYS A 741 -15.68 16.79 5.75
CA LYS A 741 -14.52 16.28 5.01
C LYS A 741 -14.99 15.94 3.60
N GLN A 742 -14.30 16.41 2.56
CA GLN A 742 -14.78 16.25 1.19
C GLN A 742 -13.61 16.07 0.21
N LEU A 743 -13.71 15.05 -0.63
CA LEU A 743 -12.80 14.87 -1.75
C LEU A 743 -13.19 15.83 -2.87
N VAL A 744 -12.28 16.73 -3.23
CA VAL A 744 -12.45 17.76 -4.27
C VAL A 744 -11.44 17.58 -5.39
N GLN A 745 -11.79 17.95 -6.60
CA GLN A 745 -10.87 18.01 -7.71
C GLN A 745 -10.10 19.33 -7.67
N ILE A 746 -8.77 19.27 -7.81
CA ILE A 746 -7.87 20.43 -7.85
C ILE A 746 -7.19 20.49 -9.21
N LEU A 747 -7.18 21.68 -9.83
CA LEU A 747 -6.44 21.95 -11.07
C LEU A 747 -5.44 23.09 -10.80
N VAL A 748 -4.16 22.83 -10.98
CA VAL A 748 -3.10 23.85 -10.93
C VAL A 748 -3.17 24.70 -12.19
N LYS A 749 -3.17 26.02 -12.04
CA LYS A 749 -3.30 26.97 -13.18
C LYS A 749 -2.05 27.11 -14.01
N ASP A 750 -0.88 26.90 -13.40
CA ASP A 750 0.40 26.87 -14.09
C ASP A 750 0.55 25.50 -14.80
N PRO A 751 0.82 25.45 -16.12
CA PRO A 751 0.93 24.18 -16.84
C PRO A 751 2.25 23.43 -16.63
N GLU A 752 3.24 24.01 -15.96
CA GLU A 752 4.58 23.43 -15.86
C GLU A 752 4.73 22.39 -14.73
N PRO A 753 4.26 22.67 -13.47
CA PRO A 753 4.49 21.75 -12.37
C PRO A 753 3.64 20.47 -12.50
N LEU A 754 4.17 19.38 -11.97
CA LEU A 754 3.44 18.11 -11.87
C LEU A 754 3.02 17.84 -10.43
N LEU A 755 1.81 17.33 -10.27
CA LEU A 755 1.26 16.79 -9.03
C LEU A 755 1.36 15.25 -9.04
N PHE A 756 1.58 14.68 -7.86
CA PHE A 756 1.64 13.24 -7.68
C PHE A 756 0.79 12.77 -6.49
N HIS A 757 1.27 13.04 -5.27
CA HIS A 757 0.64 12.62 -4.03
C HIS A 757 1.25 13.41 -2.86
N ALA A 758 0.43 13.72 -1.85
CA ALA A 758 0.82 14.40 -0.62
C ALA A 758 1.11 15.91 -0.73
N GLU A 759 0.92 16.55 -1.89
CA GLU A 759 1.03 17.99 -1.99
C GLU A 759 -0.08 18.68 -1.18
N VAL A 760 0.30 19.64 -0.33
CA VAL A 760 -0.63 20.32 0.59
C VAL A 760 -1.43 21.38 -0.15
N VAL A 761 -2.75 21.35 0.07
CA VAL A 761 -3.72 22.27 -0.52
C VAL A 761 -4.13 23.31 0.52
N ARG A 762 -4.12 24.60 0.10
CA ARG A 762 -4.50 25.71 0.96
C ARG A 762 -5.65 26.50 0.37
N ARG A 763 -6.47 27.04 1.26
CA ARG A 763 -7.49 28.02 0.95
C ARG A 763 -7.23 29.30 1.75
N ASP A 764 -7.08 30.43 1.05
CA ASP A 764 -6.78 31.73 1.67
C ASP A 764 -5.54 31.70 2.59
N GLY A 765 -4.55 30.85 2.25
CA GLY A 765 -3.31 30.64 3.00
C GLY A 765 -3.41 29.62 4.14
N VAL A 766 -4.58 29.09 4.45
CA VAL A 766 -4.80 28.07 5.48
C VAL A 766 -4.73 26.67 4.86
N GLU A 767 -4.00 25.77 5.47
CA GLU A 767 -3.91 24.36 5.08
C GLU A 767 -5.27 23.68 5.31
N MET A 768 -5.79 23.09 4.23
CA MET A 768 -7.14 22.45 4.25
C MET A 768 -7.05 20.94 4.10
N GLY A 769 -5.93 20.41 3.61
CA GLY A 769 -5.75 19.01 3.31
C GLY A 769 -4.63 18.79 2.30
N TYR A 770 -4.63 17.64 1.65
CA TYR A 770 -3.59 17.27 0.70
C TYR A 770 -4.13 16.47 -0.49
N VAL A 771 -3.35 16.44 -1.58
CA VAL A 771 -3.63 15.66 -2.79
C VAL A 771 -3.41 14.18 -2.52
N ARG A 772 -4.44 13.36 -2.68
CA ARG A 772 -4.37 11.91 -2.50
C ARG A 772 -3.91 11.16 -3.74
N ALA A 773 -4.28 11.64 -4.93
CA ALA A 773 -3.78 11.16 -6.20
C ALA A 773 -3.85 12.24 -7.25
N ALA A 774 -2.92 12.25 -8.19
CA ALA A 774 -2.87 13.24 -9.25
C ALA A 774 -2.31 12.68 -10.55
N SER A 775 -2.49 13.46 -11.60
CA SER A 775 -1.92 13.25 -12.92
C SER A 775 -1.85 14.60 -13.65
N TYR A 776 -1.40 14.59 -14.90
CA TYR A 776 -1.49 15.77 -15.75
C TYR A 776 -2.73 15.71 -16.64
N GLY A 777 -3.57 16.71 -16.59
CA GLY A 777 -4.74 16.82 -17.43
C GLY A 777 -4.41 17.45 -18.77
N HIS A 778 -4.13 16.61 -19.78
CA HIS A 778 -3.75 17.12 -21.11
C HIS A 778 -4.86 17.91 -21.82
N THR A 779 -6.14 17.60 -21.52
CA THR A 779 -7.28 18.40 -22.01
C THR A 779 -7.47 19.69 -21.19
N LEU A 780 -7.24 19.62 -19.87
CA LEU A 780 -7.39 20.76 -18.96
C LEU A 780 -6.19 21.70 -18.97
N GLY A 781 -5.03 21.25 -19.49
CA GLY A 781 -3.82 22.04 -19.66
C GLY A 781 -3.02 22.30 -18.39
N GLY A 782 -3.16 21.45 -17.36
CA GLY A 782 -2.43 21.58 -16.09
C GLY A 782 -2.47 20.30 -15.25
N ALA A 783 -1.67 20.27 -14.20
CA ALA A 783 -1.71 19.19 -13.25
C ALA A 783 -3.05 19.15 -12.51
N VAL A 784 -3.70 18.00 -12.47
CA VAL A 784 -5.01 17.78 -11.87
C VAL A 784 -4.94 16.66 -10.85
N GLY A 785 -5.58 16.84 -9.69
CA GLY A 785 -5.59 15.86 -8.61
C GLY A 785 -6.91 15.81 -7.86
N LEU A 786 -7.05 14.78 -7.04
CA LEU A 786 -8.11 14.64 -6.05
C LEU A 786 -7.51 14.90 -4.67
N ALA A 787 -8.00 15.91 -3.99
CA ALA A 787 -7.55 16.31 -2.66
C ALA A 787 -8.65 16.10 -1.63
N MET A 788 -8.32 15.49 -0.51
CA MET A 788 -9.22 15.45 0.63
C MET A 788 -9.01 16.74 1.44
N ILE A 789 -10.08 17.51 1.62
CA ILE A 789 -10.08 18.73 2.41
C ILE A 789 -11.06 18.63 3.57
N GLU A 790 -10.79 19.35 4.64
CA GLU A 790 -11.62 19.38 5.83
C GLU A 790 -11.99 20.81 6.21
N ARG A 791 -13.22 20.97 6.68
CA ARG A 791 -13.75 22.22 7.22
C ARG A 791 -14.45 21.96 8.55
N ALA A 792 -13.84 22.43 9.65
CA ALA A 792 -14.30 22.09 11.00
C ALA A 792 -15.67 22.69 11.37
N ASP A 793 -16.02 23.88 10.84
CA ASP A 793 -17.13 24.72 11.28
C ASP A 793 -18.43 24.55 10.46
N ALA A 794 -18.34 24.04 9.23
CA ALA A 794 -19.50 23.91 8.35
C ALA A 794 -19.31 22.85 7.26
N THR A 795 -20.38 22.54 6.53
CA THR A 795 -20.33 21.69 5.34
C THR A 795 -19.57 22.37 4.19
N ILE A 796 -18.96 21.55 3.34
CA ILE A 796 -18.26 22.01 2.13
C ILE A 796 -19.24 21.97 0.97
N ASP A 797 -19.43 23.11 0.31
CA ASP A 797 -20.23 23.25 -0.90
C ASP A 797 -19.47 24.03 -1.99
N GLN A 798 -20.01 24.03 -3.22
CA GLN A 798 -19.35 24.68 -4.35
C GLN A 798 -19.23 26.20 -4.16
N ALA A 799 -20.21 26.85 -3.56
CA ALA A 799 -20.20 28.30 -3.32
C ALA A 799 -19.03 28.69 -2.38
N TRP A 800 -18.80 27.88 -1.35
CA TRP A 800 -17.67 28.08 -0.47
C TRP A 800 -16.32 27.83 -1.18
N LEU A 801 -16.25 26.82 -2.07
CA LEU A 801 -15.05 26.57 -2.87
C LEU A 801 -14.75 27.77 -3.79
N ASP A 802 -15.76 28.29 -4.49
CA ASP A 802 -15.61 29.39 -5.45
C ASP A 802 -15.24 30.73 -4.79
N ALA A 803 -15.66 30.94 -3.54
CA ALA A 803 -15.34 32.15 -2.78
C ALA A 803 -13.91 32.21 -2.25
N GLY A 804 -13.17 31.08 -2.23
CA GLY A 804 -11.80 31.00 -1.70
C GLY A 804 -10.72 31.11 -2.77
N ARG A 805 -9.55 31.56 -2.35
CA ARG A 805 -8.32 31.48 -3.18
C ARG A 805 -7.57 30.24 -2.83
N TRP A 806 -7.41 29.35 -3.82
CA TRP A 806 -6.75 28.07 -3.67
C TRP A 806 -5.32 28.11 -4.18
N ASP A 807 -4.42 27.47 -3.47
CA ASP A 807 -3.08 27.14 -3.92
C ASP A 807 -2.66 25.73 -3.48
N VAL A 808 -1.68 25.19 -4.20
CA VAL A 808 -1.04 23.90 -3.91
C VAL A 808 0.44 24.13 -3.73
N GLU A 809 1.03 23.58 -2.67
CA GLU A 809 2.47 23.66 -2.45
C GLU A 809 3.18 22.45 -3.06
N ILE A 810 4.05 22.68 -4.02
CA ILE A 810 4.85 21.69 -4.74
C ILE A 810 6.32 21.99 -4.53
N ALA A 811 7.05 21.09 -3.88
CA ALA A 811 8.48 21.21 -3.60
C ALA A 811 8.86 22.59 -3.01
N GLY A 812 8.07 23.08 -2.04
CA GLY A 812 8.29 24.36 -1.33
C GLY A 812 7.83 25.62 -2.08
N ARG A 813 7.17 25.48 -3.24
CA ARG A 813 6.59 26.59 -4.01
C ARG A 813 5.07 26.47 -4.07
N ARG A 814 4.38 27.63 -3.96
CA ARG A 814 2.92 27.70 -4.04
C ARG A 814 2.46 28.07 -5.43
N TYR A 815 1.50 27.33 -5.94
CA TYR A 815 0.92 27.50 -7.26
C TYR A 815 -0.59 27.72 -7.15
N PRO A 816 -1.13 28.79 -7.76
CA PRO A 816 -2.57 29.01 -7.77
C PRO A 816 -3.34 27.85 -8.41
N ALA A 817 -4.47 27.51 -7.81
CA ALA A 817 -5.28 26.38 -8.25
C ALA A 817 -6.77 26.72 -8.30
N VAL A 818 -7.57 25.79 -8.84
CA VAL A 818 -9.03 25.78 -8.81
C VAL A 818 -9.48 24.53 -8.08
N ALA A 819 -10.46 24.65 -7.20
CA ALA A 819 -11.09 23.53 -6.51
C ALA A 819 -12.54 23.35 -6.98
N SER A 820 -12.99 22.11 -7.19
CA SER A 820 -14.34 21.80 -7.64
C SER A 820 -14.87 20.49 -7.05
N LEU A 821 -16.15 20.45 -6.70
CA LEU A 821 -16.89 19.22 -6.37
C LEU A 821 -17.30 18.46 -7.63
N ALA A 822 -17.64 19.17 -8.69
CA ALA A 822 -17.96 18.56 -9.98
C ALA A 822 -16.71 18.29 -10.80
N PRO A 823 -16.71 17.26 -11.65
CA PRO A 823 -15.62 17.02 -12.58
C PRO A 823 -15.37 18.26 -13.46
N LEU A 824 -14.11 18.64 -13.64
CA LEU A 824 -13.71 19.75 -14.49
C LEU A 824 -13.85 19.41 -15.98
N TYR A 825 -13.78 18.12 -16.34
CA TYR A 825 -14.04 17.64 -17.68
C TYR A 825 -15.43 17.02 -17.81
N ASP A 826 -16.22 17.47 -18.78
CA ASP A 826 -17.57 16.96 -19.12
C ASP A 826 -18.46 16.71 -17.87
N PRO A 827 -18.74 17.75 -17.03
CA PRO A 827 -19.53 17.58 -15.82
C PRO A 827 -20.98 17.09 -16.09
N ALA A 828 -21.50 17.34 -17.29
CA ALA A 828 -22.84 16.90 -17.71
C ALA A 828 -22.91 15.44 -18.15
N MET A 829 -21.76 14.73 -18.19
CA MET A 829 -21.66 13.33 -18.66
C MET A 829 -22.18 13.14 -20.10
N ALA A 830 -22.06 14.14 -20.96
CA ALA A 830 -22.55 14.10 -22.33
C ALA A 830 -21.75 13.11 -23.19
N ARG A 831 -20.44 13.09 -23.01
CA ARG A 831 -19.50 12.25 -23.77
C ARG A 831 -19.73 10.77 -23.54
N ILE A 832 -19.95 10.34 -22.33
CA ILE A 832 -20.13 8.91 -21.99
C ILE A 832 -21.48 8.37 -22.45
N LYS A 833 -22.45 9.25 -22.67
CA LYS A 833 -23.81 8.89 -23.11
C LYS A 833 -24.02 9.04 -24.64
N ALA A 834 -23.00 9.51 -25.33
CA ALA A 834 -23.04 9.80 -26.78
C ALA A 834 -23.41 8.60 -27.66
#